data_4f0c1c4c4b55a7358fe892567c91354a
#
_entry.id   4f0c1c4c4b55a7358fe892567c91354a
#
_cell.length_a   1.000
_cell.length_b   1.000
_cell.length_c   1.000
_cell.angle_alpha   90.00
_cell.angle_beta   90.00
_cell.angle_gamma   90.00
#
_symmetry.space_group_name_H-M   'P 1'
#
loop_
_entity.id
_entity.type
_entity.pdbx_description
1 polymer ?
#
loop_
_entity_poly.entity_id
_entity_poly.type
_entity_poly.pdbx_seq_one_letter_code
_entity_poly.pdbx_strand_id
1 'polypeptide(L)'
;MNGVHIDTHGRRTLGRRRCAGLCALAVLVFVTAGSVSPDLGLRVAAAQEEVVRTVGGETLLKIRRVEVEGNRTIPVDAIARKILIRPDQEVTSQQIRAEVQSLHKTRWFFDVKPNLREAEDGDGYVLVFKVRERPILQDVVYKGNEEIKTKQLAAITNLRKGSAFDVSLNRDSVRAIESYYHEKGFIHCKVTLEKGDHEDDREVIFLIDEGPKVVVTKIKFEGNDFFSGPLLRTKVVTKTRKLGFFGGKFDPATIPDDIVALKEYYFSLGFFDVKIEHDVKQSKDGSKVQLTYTIEEGIRYKVGEIRFNGPRVIAEETFREQLKLREGDEFDERKLNADIAMIKAAYGKLGRIFAVVNTGSKYYDEPGKMDLVFDVNEDQPYRINKIIVKFKGEYPTTKESTVLDRIPIKPGDLADPAVLKLAKSRLEGSQLFAGRGQPGTPPSLEVKQIDDEQTETAAREVIRAQYTDAPAQNPIINNSPQGDPFGESLSLPPANWVNPRMLDLEVGVEEAQTGRLMIGAGVNSDSGLVGSVVLDERNFDIMRPPTSWDDIWSGRAWRGAGQQFRLEAVPGTVVNRYLANWRDSYAFTFLDRDVSFGVSGFFFNRIYDDWDEQRLGGRVTLGMQLDREWSLGTAFRLEDVEISNPDVPTPPSLEEAVGNNFLSTVRTSISHDTRDAAFLPSEGHFVEAAYEQAFGDYSYPKFELEGSQYFQVGSRADGSGRQIVTLRGQFGYTGEDTPIFEKFYAGGYQSFRGFRFRGVSPREFDVTVGGEFLTLGTVEYMVPLMANDSVQAVVFSDFGTVEENVTFRHFRASVGAGLRITVPALGPVPLALDWAVPVADQPYDDRQLFAFYFGVFN
;
A
#
# COMPACT_ATOMS: atom_id res chain seq x y z
N MET A 1 -24.71 6.96 16.54
CA MET A 1 -23.75 5.86 16.40
C MET A 1 -22.35 6.47 16.32
N ASN A 2 -21.47 6.15 17.26
CA ASN A 2 -20.18 6.82 17.39
C ASN A 2 -19.18 6.16 16.44
N GLY A 3 -18.64 6.93 15.52
CA GLY A 3 -17.64 6.47 14.58
C GLY A 3 -16.35 6.04 15.28
N VAL A 4 -15.92 4.84 15.01
CA VAL A 4 -14.62 4.31 15.38
C VAL A 4 -13.66 4.64 14.24
N HIS A 5 -12.68 5.50 14.48
CA HIS A 5 -11.56 5.72 13.58
C HIS A 5 -10.51 4.63 13.83
N ILE A 6 -10.19 3.90 12.79
CA ILE A 6 -9.07 2.93 12.79
C ILE A 6 -7.87 3.66 12.20
N ASP A 7 -6.84 3.85 13.02
CA ASP A 7 -5.53 4.35 12.59
C ASP A 7 -4.77 3.20 11.89
N THR A 8 -3.98 3.54 10.89
CA THR A 8 -3.18 2.63 10.05
C THR A 8 -2.17 1.77 10.83
N HIS A 9 -2.07 1.95 12.15
CA HIS A 9 -1.19 1.17 13.03
C HIS A 9 -1.94 0.24 14.00
N GLY A 10 -3.23 0.01 13.82
CA GLY A 10 -3.96 -0.98 14.60
C GLY A 10 -4.11 -0.65 16.09
N ARG A 11 -4.01 0.60 16.50
CA ARG A 11 -4.31 1.03 17.88
C ARG A 11 -5.63 1.77 17.91
N ARG A 12 -6.61 1.18 18.58
CA ARG A 12 -7.88 1.81 18.88
C ARG A 12 -7.67 2.94 19.89
N THR A 13 -7.86 4.18 19.48
CA THR A 13 -7.99 5.31 20.40
C THR A 13 -9.45 5.49 20.77
N LEU A 14 -9.84 4.99 21.92
CA LEU A 14 -11.09 5.37 22.57
C LEU A 14 -11.01 6.85 22.94
N GLY A 15 -11.87 7.65 22.31
CA GLY A 15 -11.94 9.09 22.50
C GLY A 15 -12.18 9.46 23.97
N ARG A 16 -11.29 10.28 24.51
CA ARG A 16 -11.41 10.96 25.79
C ARG A 16 -12.63 11.87 25.79
N ARG A 17 -13.81 11.38 26.10
CA ARG A 17 -14.98 12.21 26.45
C ARG A 17 -15.94 11.53 27.41
N ARG A 18 -15.47 10.97 28.52
CA ARG A 18 -16.35 10.54 29.62
C ARG A 18 -15.73 10.59 31.03
N CYS A 19 -14.78 11.48 31.29
CA CYS A 19 -14.29 11.70 32.66
C CYS A 19 -14.47 13.12 33.19
N ALA A 20 -15.12 14.02 32.46
CA ALA A 20 -15.40 15.38 32.95
C ALA A 20 -16.73 15.53 33.66
N GLY A 21 -17.57 14.52 33.74
CA GLY A 21 -18.90 14.58 34.33
C GLY A 21 -19.04 14.04 35.76
N LEU A 22 -18.02 13.38 36.30
CA LEU A 22 -18.12 12.78 37.66
C LEU A 22 -17.30 13.52 38.74
N CYS A 23 -16.46 14.47 38.37
CA CYS A 23 -15.78 15.30 39.38
C CYS A 23 -16.53 16.56 39.80
N ALA A 24 -17.65 16.90 39.17
CA ALA A 24 -18.45 18.08 39.51
C ALA A 24 -19.54 17.82 40.56
N LEU A 25 -19.79 16.58 40.96
CA LEU A 25 -20.85 16.24 41.93
C LEU A 25 -20.31 15.91 43.34
N ALA A 26 -19.00 15.93 43.55
CA ALA A 26 -18.40 15.65 44.86
C ALA A 26 -17.97 16.92 45.63
N VAL A 27 -18.23 18.11 45.10
CA VAL A 27 -17.86 19.39 45.77
C VAL A 27 -19.07 20.12 46.34
N LEU A 28 -20.31 19.62 46.23
CA LEU A 28 -21.50 20.36 46.65
C LEU A 28 -22.24 19.77 47.89
N VAL A 29 -21.62 18.93 48.70
CA VAL A 29 -22.26 18.32 49.91
C VAL A 29 -21.55 18.65 51.23
N PHE A 30 -20.61 19.64 51.27
CA PHE A 30 -19.99 20.03 52.56
C PHE A 30 -20.05 21.52 52.81
N VAL A 31 -21.23 22.15 52.73
CA VAL A 31 -21.50 23.43 53.38
C VAL A 31 -22.94 23.47 53.86
N THR A 32 -23.23 22.85 55.00
CA THR A 32 -24.28 23.27 55.97
C THR A 32 -24.18 22.39 57.20
N ALA A 33 -23.67 22.97 58.26
CA ALA A 33 -23.98 22.78 59.69
C ALA A 33 -22.75 23.28 60.45
N GLY A 34 -22.76 24.35 61.06
CA GLY A 34 -23.66 24.75 62.18
C GLY A 34 -22.79 25.24 63.30
N SER A 35 -22.85 26.51 63.55
CA SER A 35 -22.42 27.23 64.78
C SER A 35 -22.45 26.38 66.06
N VAL A 36 -21.40 26.47 66.86
CA VAL A 36 -21.43 26.66 68.30
C VAL A 36 -20.00 27.05 68.81
N SER A 37 -19.84 28.24 69.36
CA SER A 37 -18.73 28.61 70.28
C SER A 37 -19.02 28.04 71.68
N PRO A 38 -18.13 27.90 72.65
CA PRO A 38 -17.48 29.00 73.25
C PRO A 38 -16.04 28.82 73.81
N ASP A 39 -15.36 29.97 73.95
CA ASP A 39 -14.39 30.32 75.00
C ASP A 39 -13.51 29.28 75.67
N LEU A 40 -12.20 29.40 75.46
CA LEU A 40 -11.23 29.32 76.57
C LEU A 40 -10.00 30.16 76.20
N GLY A 41 -9.86 31.24 76.98
CA GLY A 41 -8.75 32.21 76.85
C GLY A 41 -7.38 31.62 77.18
N LEU A 42 -6.42 32.09 76.49
CA LEU A 42 -5.03 32.05 76.90
C LEU A 42 -4.25 33.24 76.28
N ARG A 43 -3.57 33.92 77.18
CA ARG A 43 -2.89 35.16 77.04
C ARG A 43 -2.01 35.29 75.83
N VAL A 44 -2.13 36.45 75.18
CA VAL A 44 -1.18 36.97 74.17
C VAL A 44 0.00 37.56 74.83
N ALA A 45 1.19 37.04 74.63
CA ALA A 45 2.44 37.79 74.80
C ALA A 45 2.69 38.54 73.48
N ALA A 46 2.85 39.85 73.61
CA ALA A 46 3.24 40.69 72.50
C ALA A 46 4.60 40.30 71.96
N ALA A 47 4.71 40.07 70.68
CA ALA A 47 5.95 39.94 69.93
C ALA A 47 5.76 40.67 68.59
N GLN A 48 6.49 41.72 68.41
CA GLN A 48 7.01 42.39 67.20
C GLN A 48 6.30 42.25 65.88
N GLU A 49 5.95 43.30 65.23
CA GLU A 49 5.49 43.58 63.91
C GLU A 49 6.48 42.91 62.88
N GLU A 50 6.07 41.74 62.35
CA GLU A 50 6.71 41.18 61.21
C GLU A 50 6.11 41.77 59.95
N VAL A 51 6.91 42.44 59.12
CA VAL A 51 6.48 43.09 57.86
C VAL A 51 6.10 41.97 56.87
N VAL A 52 4.85 41.51 56.96
CA VAL A 52 4.24 40.58 55.98
C VAL A 52 3.65 41.43 54.85
N ARG A 53 4.35 41.48 53.70
CA ARG A 53 3.79 42.09 52.50
C ARG A 53 2.91 41.08 51.77
N THR A 54 1.70 41.38 51.49
CA THR A 54 0.75 40.60 50.71
C THR A 54 0.55 41.22 49.32
N VAL A 55 0.79 40.41 48.25
CA VAL A 55 0.45 40.79 46.90
C VAL A 55 -0.53 39.72 46.37
N GLY A 56 -1.73 40.15 45.99
CA GLY A 56 -2.74 39.24 45.43
C GLY A 56 -3.33 38.21 46.42
N GLY A 57 -3.26 38.47 47.74
CA GLY A 57 -3.83 37.56 48.76
C GLY A 57 -2.90 36.43 49.21
N GLU A 58 -1.69 36.33 48.69
CA GLU A 58 -0.68 35.38 49.15
C GLU A 58 0.42 36.09 49.97
N THR A 59 0.88 35.41 51.04
CA THR A 59 1.95 35.89 51.91
C THR A 59 3.28 35.76 51.22
N LEU A 60 4.02 36.83 51.06
CA LEU A 60 5.40 36.84 50.56
C LEU A 60 6.36 36.50 51.72
N LEU A 61 7.20 35.50 51.49
CA LEU A 61 8.23 35.02 52.39
C LEU A 61 9.60 35.44 51.85
N LYS A 62 10.37 36.18 52.62
CA LYS A 62 11.74 36.56 52.29
C LYS A 62 12.70 35.44 52.59
N ILE A 63 13.27 34.83 51.55
CA ILE A 63 14.19 33.69 51.67
C ILE A 63 15.63 34.21 51.70
N ARG A 64 16.27 34.12 52.84
CA ARG A 64 17.68 34.53 53.02
C ARG A 64 18.66 33.52 52.44
N ARG A 65 18.37 32.23 52.57
CA ARG A 65 19.21 31.14 52.10
C ARG A 65 18.37 29.95 51.75
N VAL A 66 18.85 29.20 50.73
CA VAL A 66 18.28 27.91 50.34
C VAL A 66 19.27 26.81 50.73
N GLU A 67 18.82 25.86 51.52
CA GLU A 67 19.60 24.72 51.97
C GLU A 67 18.98 23.42 51.49
N VAL A 68 19.84 22.40 51.32
CA VAL A 68 19.39 21.04 50.97
C VAL A 68 19.89 20.10 52.03
N GLU A 69 19.00 19.37 52.68
CA GLU A 69 19.31 18.34 53.66
C GLU A 69 18.89 16.96 53.22
N GLY A 70 19.67 15.92 53.47
CA GLY A 70 19.29 14.52 53.20
C GLY A 70 19.86 13.96 51.90
N ASN A 71 20.58 14.77 51.14
CA ASN A 71 21.31 14.25 49.96
C ASN A 71 22.53 13.44 50.41
N ARG A 72 22.84 12.38 49.71
CA ARG A 72 23.96 11.46 50.00
C ARG A 72 24.86 11.24 48.77
N THR A 73 24.24 11.03 47.61
CA THR A 73 24.93 10.65 46.37
C THR A 73 24.93 11.83 45.37
N ILE A 74 23.91 12.68 45.42
CA ILE A 74 23.77 13.80 44.51
C ILE A 74 24.39 15.06 45.12
N PRO A 75 25.40 15.65 44.46
CA PRO A 75 26.03 16.87 44.97
C PRO A 75 25.02 18.01 45.15
N VAL A 76 25.16 18.75 46.27
CA VAL A 76 24.27 19.90 46.55
C VAL A 76 24.24 20.88 45.38
N ASP A 77 25.37 21.14 44.72
CA ASP A 77 25.46 22.03 43.56
C ASP A 77 24.61 21.58 42.37
N ALA A 78 24.43 20.26 42.19
CA ALA A 78 23.59 19.71 41.13
C ALA A 78 22.12 19.94 41.44
N ILE A 79 21.72 19.82 42.71
CA ILE A 79 20.36 20.11 43.19
C ILE A 79 20.07 21.60 43.11
N ALA A 80 20.99 22.41 43.60
CA ALA A 80 20.85 23.89 43.60
C ALA A 80 20.70 24.48 42.19
N ARG A 81 21.30 23.86 41.16
CA ARG A 81 21.12 24.27 39.76
C ARG A 81 19.70 24.05 39.25
N LYS A 82 18.92 23.17 39.88
CA LYS A 82 17.52 22.88 39.51
C LYS A 82 16.54 23.76 40.29
N ILE A 83 16.97 24.45 41.31
CA ILE A 83 16.18 25.33 42.12
C ILE A 83 16.32 26.74 41.54
N LEU A 84 15.20 27.42 41.24
CA LEU A 84 15.16 28.75 40.66
C LEU A 84 15.13 29.84 41.74
N ILE A 85 14.64 29.50 42.94
CA ILE A 85 14.64 30.44 44.09
C ILE A 85 16.06 30.76 44.47
N ARG A 86 16.37 32.07 44.58
CA ARG A 86 17.70 32.58 44.93
C ARG A 86 17.70 33.20 46.34
N PRO A 87 18.86 33.27 47.03
CA PRO A 87 19.00 34.02 48.27
C PRO A 87 18.52 35.46 48.12
N ASP A 88 17.95 36.02 49.19
CA ASP A 88 17.37 37.35 49.32
C ASP A 88 16.16 37.64 48.41
N GLN A 89 15.46 36.59 47.94
CA GLN A 89 14.27 36.70 47.11
C GLN A 89 12.98 36.58 47.96
N GLU A 90 11.98 37.43 47.66
CA GLU A 90 10.64 37.26 48.17
C GLU A 90 9.88 36.25 47.32
N VAL A 91 9.35 35.19 47.93
CA VAL A 91 8.67 34.10 47.24
C VAL A 91 7.32 33.79 47.85
N THR A 92 6.39 33.30 47.04
CA THR A 92 5.09 32.81 47.49
C THR A 92 5.14 31.30 47.81
N SER A 93 4.17 30.83 48.57
CA SER A 93 3.99 29.39 48.85
C SER A 93 3.76 28.60 47.58
N GLN A 94 3.21 29.20 46.53
CA GLN A 94 3.00 28.55 45.22
C GLN A 94 4.33 28.34 44.49
N GLN A 95 5.24 29.33 44.55
CA GLN A 95 6.59 29.17 43.98
C GLN A 95 7.39 28.09 44.68
N ILE A 96 7.33 27.98 46.00
CA ILE A 96 7.97 26.88 46.76
C ILE A 96 7.41 25.52 46.31
N ARG A 97 6.07 25.42 46.12
CA ARG A 97 5.45 24.16 45.60
C ARG A 97 5.90 23.86 44.18
N ALA A 98 6.07 24.87 43.33
CA ALA A 98 6.55 24.67 41.97
C ALA A 98 8.01 24.12 41.98
N GLU A 99 8.86 24.60 42.88
CA GLU A 99 10.22 24.06 43.05
C GLU A 99 10.23 22.61 43.53
N VAL A 100 9.36 22.25 44.47
CA VAL A 100 9.18 20.85 44.90
C VAL A 100 8.77 20.00 43.73
N GLN A 101 7.84 20.46 42.89
CA GLN A 101 7.44 19.73 41.67
C GLN A 101 8.60 19.63 40.67
N SER A 102 9.40 20.70 40.51
CA SER A 102 10.58 20.70 39.65
C SER A 102 11.59 19.64 40.08
N LEU A 103 11.86 19.58 41.38
CA LEU A 103 12.76 18.58 41.96
C LEU A 103 12.20 17.15 41.80
N HIS A 104 10.90 16.94 41.96
CA HIS A 104 10.29 15.63 41.71
C HIS A 104 10.37 15.22 40.23
N LYS A 105 10.25 16.14 39.28
CA LYS A 105 10.40 15.89 37.84
C LYS A 105 11.80 15.37 37.47
N THR A 106 12.83 15.67 38.28
CA THR A 106 14.17 15.10 38.04
C THR A 106 14.24 13.60 38.24
N ARG A 107 13.28 13.01 38.97
CA ARG A 107 13.25 11.60 39.43
C ARG A 107 14.43 11.21 40.34
N TRP A 108 15.14 12.18 40.88
CA TRP A 108 16.27 11.92 41.80
C TRP A 108 15.84 11.61 43.21
N PHE A 109 14.61 12.00 43.59
CA PHE A 109 14.13 11.94 44.96
C PHE A 109 12.84 11.14 45.07
N PHE A 110 12.68 10.39 46.18
CA PHE A 110 11.40 9.78 46.58
C PHE A 110 10.51 10.82 47.20
N ASP A 111 11.10 11.71 48.05
CA ASP A 111 10.34 12.71 48.77
C ASP A 111 11.15 14.00 48.79
N VAL A 112 10.46 15.13 48.69
CA VAL A 112 11.01 16.45 48.77
C VAL A 112 10.05 17.27 49.62
N LYS A 113 10.47 17.60 50.88
CA LYS A 113 9.69 18.39 51.80
C LYS A 113 10.34 19.73 51.97
N PRO A 114 9.65 20.84 51.64
CA PRO A 114 10.13 22.16 51.97
C PRO A 114 9.89 22.41 53.46
N ASN A 115 10.88 22.92 54.14
CA ASN A 115 10.83 23.37 55.54
C ASN A 115 11.33 24.81 55.62
N LEU A 116 10.66 25.63 56.38
CA LEU A 116 11.05 27.01 56.62
C LEU A 116 11.60 27.10 58.05
N ARG A 117 12.79 27.67 58.19
CA ARG A 117 13.44 27.95 59.46
C ARG A 117 13.68 29.46 59.54
N GLU A 118 13.41 30.10 60.67
CA GLU A 118 13.71 31.51 60.85
C GLU A 118 15.26 31.74 60.74
N ALA A 119 15.63 32.78 60.06
CA ALA A 119 17.06 33.16 59.95
C ALA A 119 17.61 33.68 61.29
N GLU A 120 18.88 33.37 61.57
CA GLU A 120 19.52 33.73 62.86
C GLU A 120 19.55 35.24 63.18
N ASP A 121 19.45 36.06 62.14
CA ASP A 121 19.40 37.53 62.20
C ASP A 121 17.98 38.08 62.34
N GLY A 122 16.96 37.25 62.35
CA GLY A 122 15.54 37.63 62.54
C GLY A 122 14.89 38.37 61.37
N ASP A 123 15.59 38.49 60.23
CA ASP A 123 15.08 39.16 59.02
C ASP A 123 14.86 38.14 57.84
N GLY A 124 13.83 37.28 57.94
CA GLY A 124 13.43 36.33 56.89
C GLY A 124 13.60 34.85 57.25
N TYR A 125 13.53 33.98 56.23
CA TYR A 125 13.52 32.52 56.39
C TYR A 125 14.65 31.85 55.62
N VAL A 126 15.15 30.74 56.16
CA VAL A 126 15.99 29.76 55.46
C VAL A 126 15.06 28.69 54.92
N LEU A 127 14.98 28.54 53.60
CA LEU A 127 14.22 27.46 52.95
C LEU A 127 15.07 26.20 52.85
N VAL A 128 14.70 25.19 53.61
CA VAL A 128 15.37 23.91 53.64
C VAL A 128 14.58 22.88 52.86
N PHE A 129 15.13 22.36 51.75
CA PHE A 129 14.59 21.23 51.06
C PHE A 129 15.12 19.96 51.69
N LYS A 130 14.27 19.27 52.46
CA LYS A 130 14.60 17.91 52.97
C LYS A 130 14.32 16.91 51.86
N VAL A 131 15.35 16.32 51.32
CA VAL A 131 15.27 15.37 50.20
C VAL A 131 15.61 13.95 50.66
N ARG A 132 14.87 12.98 50.11
CA ARG A 132 15.18 11.57 50.22
C ARG A 132 15.54 11.04 48.85
N GLU A 133 16.83 10.76 48.62
CA GLU A 133 17.32 10.31 47.32
C GLU A 133 16.75 8.96 46.94
N ARG A 134 16.49 8.74 45.67
CA ARG A 134 16.25 7.43 45.10
C ARG A 134 17.59 6.72 44.96
N PRO A 135 17.69 5.45 45.35
CA PRO A 135 18.90 4.66 45.11
C PRO A 135 19.18 4.59 43.61
N ILE A 136 20.45 4.53 43.26
CA ILE A 136 20.87 4.27 41.90
C ILE A 136 20.87 2.78 41.65
N LEU A 137 20.28 2.36 40.53
CA LEU A 137 20.22 0.99 40.08
C LEU A 137 21.64 0.46 39.80
N GLN A 138 22.07 -0.54 40.55
CA GLN A 138 23.42 -1.09 40.45
C GLN A 138 23.52 -2.20 39.40
N ASP A 139 22.47 -3.02 39.31
CA ASP A 139 22.41 -4.11 38.35
C ASP A 139 20.96 -4.51 38.03
N VAL A 140 20.75 -5.11 36.83
CA VAL A 140 19.47 -5.69 36.37
C VAL A 140 19.75 -7.11 35.91
N VAL A 141 19.18 -8.08 36.59
CA VAL A 141 19.38 -9.50 36.31
C VAL A 141 18.08 -10.16 35.90
N TYR A 142 18.11 -10.95 34.85
CA TYR A 142 17.01 -11.78 34.39
C TYR A 142 17.40 -13.23 34.61
N LYS A 143 16.61 -14.00 35.38
CA LYS A 143 16.81 -15.41 35.68
C LYS A 143 15.69 -16.25 35.14
N GLY A 144 16.00 -17.41 34.54
CA GLY A 144 15.00 -18.36 34.03
C GLY A 144 14.53 -18.07 32.59
N ASN A 145 15.12 -17.10 31.92
CA ASN A 145 14.81 -16.77 30.51
C ASN A 145 15.69 -17.64 29.56
N GLU A 146 15.23 -18.85 29.26
CA GLU A 146 15.95 -19.82 28.41
C GLU A 146 15.65 -19.56 26.90
N GLU A 147 14.41 -19.29 26.54
CA GLU A 147 13.94 -19.12 25.16
C GLU A 147 14.11 -17.69 24.64
N ILE A 148 13.98 -16.68 25.52
CA ILE A 148 14.10 -15.27 25.16
C ILE A 148 15.40 -14.68 25.68
N LYS A 149 16.19 -14.10 24.75
CA LYS A 149 17.52 -13.55 25.11
C LYS A 149 17.38 -12.33 26.02
N THR A 150 18.26 -12.27 27.04
CA THR A 150 18.35 -11.14 27.99
C THR A 150 18.39 -9.77 27.32
N LYS A 151 19.05 -9.64 26.16
CA LYS A 151 19.10 -8.38 25.39
C LYS A 151 17.71 -7.88 24.97
N GLN A 152 16.79 -8.78 24.64
CA GLN A 152 15.43 -8.44 24.25
C GLN A 152 14.61 -7.95 25.45
N LEU A 153 14.76 -8.64 26.60
CA LEU A 153 14.10 -8.25 27.84
C LEU A 153 14.58 -6.88 28.34
N ALA A 154 15.90 -6.65 28.27
CA ALA A 154 16.50 -5.36 28.62
C ALA A 154 15.99 -4.20 27.73
N ALA A 155 15.72 -4.47 26.45
CA ALA A 155 15.14 -3.48 25.54
C ALA A 155 13.69 -3.13 25.91
N ILE A 156 12.92 -4.10 26.41
CA ILE A 156 11.51 -3.92 26.81
C ILE A 156 11.39 -3.16 28.12
N THR A 157 12.18 -3.54 29.14
CA THR A 157 12.13 -2.92 30.45
C THR A 157 12.76 -1.52 30.47
N ASN A 158 13.70 -1.27 29.52
CA ASN A 158 14.50 -0.04 29.43
C ASN A 158 15.20 0.33 30.76
N LEU A 159 15.39 -0.64 31.66
CA LEU A 159 16.13 -0.47 32.89
C LEU A 159 17.63 -0.54 32.60
N ARG A 160 18.38 0.44 33.10
CA ARG A 160 19.83 0.56 32.86
C ARG A 160 20.57 0.75 34.18
N LYS A 161 21.71 0.10 34.32
CA LYS A 161 22.65 0.36 35.40
C LYS A 161 22.96 1.87 35.42
N GLY A 162 22.90 2.45 36.62
CA GLY A 162 23.12 3.89 36.84
C GLY A 162 21.89 4.77 36.70
N SER A 163 20.71 4.22 36.30
CA SER A 163 19.46 4.95 36.34
C SER A 163 18.88 5.04 37.76
N ALA A 164 17.93 5.98 37.98
CA ALA A 164 17.24 6.06 39.25
C ALA A 164 16.37 4.81 39.47
N PHE A 165 16.45 4.24 40.68
CA PHE A 165 15.63 3.12 41.07
C PHE A 165 14.18 3.53 41.31
N ASP A 166 13.21 2.78 40.74
CA ASP A 166 11.79 3.05 40.87
C ASP A 166 10.99 1.76 40.97
N VAL A 167 10.40 1.47 42.13
CA VAL A 167 9.61 0.28 42.41
C VAL A 167 8.42 0.16 41.45
N SER A 168 7.76 1.28 41.13
CA SER A 168 6.61 1.26 40.21
C SER A 168 7.05 0.84 38.79
N LEU A 169 8.19 1.40 38.31
CA LEU A 169 8.75 1.03 37.01
C LEU A 169 9.19 -0.45 36.97
N ASN A 170 9.71 -0.98 38.08
CA ASN A 170 10.09 -2.38 38.17
C ASN A 170 8.86 -3.30 38.08
N ARG A 171 7.75 -2.96 38.76
CA ARG A 171 6.47 -3.67 38.66
C ARG A 171 5.83 -3.55 37.28
N ASP A 172 5.92 -2.39 36.64
CA ASP A 172 5.48 -2.20 35.24
C ASP A 172 6.32 -3.06 34.29
N SER A 173 7.63 -3.15 34.55
CA SER A 173 8.55 -4.02 33.80
C SER A 173 8.18 -5.50 33.90
N VAL A 174 7.73 -5.98 35.08
CA VAL A 174 7.21 -7.34 35.24
C VAL A 174 6.04 -7.58 34.26
N ARG A 175 5.06 -6.67 34.25
CA ARG A 175 3.91 -6.78 33.34
C ARG A 175 4.31 -6.71 31.88
N ALA A 176 5.27 -5.85 31.56
CA ALA A 176 5.79 -5.74 30.19
C ALA A 176 6.51 -7.00 29.71
N ILE A 177 7.29 -7.63 30.59
CA ILE A 177 7.95 -8.92 30.31
C ILE A 177 6.90 -10.01 30.11
N GLU A 178 5.93 -10.16 31.03
CA GLU A 178 4.85 -11.16 30.92
C GLU A 178 4.06 -10.98 29.61
N SER A 179 3.67 -9.76 29.30
CA SER A 179 2.96 -9.45 28.03
C SER A 179 3.78 -9.87 26.81
N TYR A 180 5.07 -9.59 26.81
CA TYR A 180 5.97 -9.98 25.73
C TYR A 180 6.09 -11.50 25.58
N TYR A 181 6.20 -12.25 26.70
CA TYR A 181 6.19 -13.70 26.66
C TYR A 181 4.85 -14.26 26.14
N HIS A 182 3.74 -13.68 26.55
CA HIS A 182 2.42 -14.05 26.04
C HIS A 182 2.33 -13.82 24.52
N GLU A 183 2.82 -12.67 24.03
CA GLU A 183 2.90 -12.42 22.58
C GLU A 183 3.78 -13.43 21.83
N LYS A 184 4.76 -14.05 22.50
CA LYS A 184 5.61 -15.10 21.91
C LYS A 184 4.99 -16.50 22.02
N GLY A 185 3.84 -16.63 22.69
CA GLY A 185 3.10 -17.87 22.89
C GLY A 185 3.37 -18.59 24.20
N PHE A 186 4.03 -17.96 25.16
CA PHE A 186 4.24 -18.47 26.50
C PHE A 186 3.19 -17.93 27.46
N ILE A 187 1.93 -18.31 27.25
CA ILE A 187 0.76 -17.77 27.97
C ILE A 187 0.75 -18.12 29.46
N HIS A 188 1.55 -19.07 29.90
CA HIS A 188 1.68 -19.46 31.29
C HIS A 188 2.90 -18.81 31.97
N CYS A 189 3.61 -17.93 31.26
CA CYS A 189 4.76 -17.24 31.81
C CYS A 189 4.35 -16.41 33.03
N LYS A 190 5.12 -16.57 34.10
CA LYS A 190 5.01 -15.77 35.32
C LYS A 190 6.32 -15.10 35.61
N VAL A 191 6.28 -13.82 35.90
CA VAL A 191 7.46 -13.05 36.25
C VAL A 191 7.30 -12.48 37.66
N THR A 192 8.26 -12.71 38.51
CA THR A 192 8.26 -12.17 39.87
C THR A 192 9.52 -11.39 40.10
N LEU A 193 9.48 -10.43 41.00
CA LEU A 193 10.65 -9.71 41.46
C LEU A 193 11.24 -10.44 42.66
N GLU A 194 12.45 -11.02 42.50
CA GLU A 194 13.22 -11.56 43.63
C GLU A 194 13.85 -10.40 44.43
N LYS A 195 14.25 -9.33 43.74
CA LYS A 195 14.69 -8.04 44.27
C LYS A 195 14.16 -6.89 43.42
N GLY A 196 13.98 -5.74 44.02
CA GLY A 196 13.54 -4.53 43.30
C GLY A 196 12.11 -4.13 43.62
N ASP A 197 11.48 -4.79 44.59
CA ASP A 197 10.12 -4.49 45.07
C ASP A 197 10.12 -3.59 46.33
N HIS A 198 11.28 -3.39 46.96
CA HIS A 198 11.46 -2.52 48.11
C HIS A 198 12.26 -1.25 47.80
N GLU A 199 11.95 -0.15 48.48
CA GLU A 199 12.57 1.17 48.23
C GLU A 199 14.08 1.19 48.50
N ASP A 200 14.58 0.32 49.36
CA ASP A 200 16.01 0.22 49.74
C ASP A 200 16.82 -0.69 48.80
N ASP A 201 16.16 -1.37 47.87
CA ASP A 201 16.85 -2.23 46.90
C ASP A 201 17.68 -1.39 45.92
N ARG A 202 18.82 -1.92 45.50
CA ARG A 202 19.70 -1.30 44.49
C ARG A 202 19.89 -2.18 43.25
N GLU A 203 19.33 -3.37 43.28
CA GLU A 203 19.37 -4.36 42.22
C GLU A 203 17.94 -4.73 41.86
N VAL A 204 17.68 -5.01 40.58
CA VAL A 204 16.41 -5.57 40.13
C VAL A 204 16.70 -6.98 39.61
N ILE A 205 16.07 -7.98 40.21
CA ILE A 205 16.18 -9.36 39.79
C ILE A 205 14.79 -9.87 39.41
N PHE A 206 14.63 -10.10 38.11
CA PHE A 206 13.42 -10.74 37.58
C PHE A 206 13.62 -12.25 37.58
N LEU A 207 12.72 -12.96 38.25
CA LEU A 207 12.63 -14.41 38.19
C LEU A 207 11.51 -14.77 37.22
N ILE A 208 11.86 -15.43 36.13
CA ILE A 208 10.98 -15.75 35.01
C ILE A 208 10.74 -17.25 34.99
N ASP A 209 9.51 -17.65 35.10
CA ASP A 209 9.04 -19.02 34.81
C ASP A 209 8.34 -18.97 33.45
N GLU A 210 9.06 -19.37 32.40
CA GLU A 210 8.55 -19.25 31.03
C GLU A 210 7.34 -20.14 30.77
N GLY A 211 7.27 -21.27 31.46
CA GLY A 211 6.28 -22.32 31.19
C GLY A 211 6.39 -22.87 29.75
N PRO A 212 5.50 -23.79 29.36
CA PRO A 212 5.53 -24.36 28.02
C PRO A 212 5.04 -23.37 26.96
N LYS A 213 5.72 -23.38 25.81
CA LYS A 213 5.24 -22.65 24.63
C LYS A 213 3.97 -23.26 24.09
N VAL A 214 2.89 -22.48 24.06
CA VAL A 214 1.57 -22.94 23.63
C VAL A 214 1.36 -22.69 22.14
N VAL A 215 0.99 -23.73 21.42
CA VAL A 215 0.75 -23.66 19.97
C VAL A 215 -0.65 -24.08 19.59
N VAL A 216 -1.25 -23.37 18.65
CA VAL A 216 -2.53 -23.72 18.05
C VAL A 216 -2.32 -24.83 17.04
N THR A 217 -2.82 -26.02 17.37
CA THR A 217 -2.72 -27.20 16.49
C THR A 217 -3.88 -27.30 15.53
N LYS A 218 -5.06 -26.86 15.94
CA LYS A 218 -6.30 -26.93 15.15
C LYS A 218 -7.23 -25.77 15.45
N ILE A 219 -7.82 -25.22 14.39
CA ILE A 219 -8.95 -24.30 14.47
C ILE A 219 -10.12 -24.99 13.80
N LYS A 220 -11.23 -25.16 14.53
CA LYS A 220 -12.50 -25.71 14.04
C LYS A 220 -13.54 -24.62 13.97
N PHE A 221 -14.48 -24.79 13.06
CA PHE A 221 -15.70 -23.99 12.96
C PHE A 221 -16.86 -24.99 12.98
N GLU A 222 -17.90 -24.69 13.77
CA GLU A 222 -19.10 -25.53 13.93
C GLU A 222 -20.32 -24.63 13.73
N GLY A 223 -21.35 -25.12 13.01
CA GLY A 223 -22.56 -24.35 12.68
C GLY A 223 -22.38 -23.32 11.55
N ASN A 224 -21.29 -23.43 10.79
CA ASN A 224 -20.99 -22.60 9.61
C ASN A 224 -21.49 -23.27 8.33
N ASP A 225 -22.80 -23.22 8.10
CA ASP A 225 -23.44 -23.92 6.98
C ASP A 225 -23.23 -23.18 5.64
N PHE A 226 -23.20 -21.86 5.67
CA PHE A 226 -23.03 -21.03 4.47
C PHE A 226 -21.58 -20.89 4.04
N PHE A 227 -20.65 -20.72 4.97
CA PHE A 227 -19.23 -20.57 4.67
C PHE A 227 -18.43 -21.83 5.00
N SER A 228 -17.50 -22.22 4.13
CA SER A 228 -16.59 -23.31 4.44
C SER A 228 -15.58 -22.95 5.55
N GLY A 229 -15.30 -23.91 6.43
CA GLY A 229 -14.31 -23.70 7.51
C GLY A 229 -12.92 -23.26 7.03
N PRO A 230 -12.36 -23.80 5.90
CA PRO A 230 -11.13 -23.26 5.31
C PRO A 230 -11.20 -21.78 4.95
N LEU A 231 -12.34 -21.29 4.47
CA LEU A 231 -12.54 -19.87 4.14
C LEU A 231 -12.57 -19.01 5.41
N LEU A 232 -13.33 -19.39 6.42
CA LEU A 232 -13.38 -18.69 7.72
C LEU A 232 -11.98 -18.64 8.37
N ARG A 233 -11.19 -19.71 8.21
CA ARG A 233 -9.80 -19.73 8.72
C ARG A 233 -8.90 -18.66 8.07
N THR A 234 -9.22 -18.18 6.88
CA THR A 234 -8.48 -17.08 6.25
C THR A 234 -8.79 -15.73 6.88
N LYS A 235 -9.97 -15.58 7.50
CA LYS A 235 -10.47 -14.33 8.06
C LYS A 235 -9.98 -14.08 9.49
N VAL A 236 -9.65 -15.13 10.25
CA VAL A 236 -9.14 -15.00 11.62
C VAL A 236 -7.64 -14.67 11.65
N VAL A 237 -7.25 -13.89 12.67
CA VAL A 237 -5.84 -13.53 12.93
C VAL A 237 -5.04 -14.73 13.45
N THR A 238 -5.66 -15.54 14.33
CA THR A 238 -5.10 -16.75 14.88
C THR A 238 -4.75 -17.75 13.77
N LYS A 239 -3.51 -18.25 13.74
CA LYS A 239 -3.05 -19.21 12.72
C LYS A 239 -2.64 -20.53 13.36
N THR A 240 -2.87 -21.62 12.63
CA THR A 240 -2.39 -22.96 13.05
C THR A 240 -0.91 -23.13 12.73
N ARG A 241 -0.24 -24.00 13.47
CA ARG A 241 1.15 -24.41 13.22
C ARG A 241 1.25 -25.18 11.90
N LYS A 242 2.13 -24.72 11.00
CA LYS A 242 2.39 -25.37 9.71
C LYS A 242 3.79 -26.01 9.69
N LEU A 243 3.93 -27.18 9.00
CA LEU A 243 5.21 -27.89 8.83
C LEU A 243 6.00 -28.14 10.13
N GLY A 244 5.29 -28.20 11.26
CA GLY A 244 5.91 -28.53 12.54
C GLY A 244 6.65 -27.39 13.25
N PHE A 245 7.01 -26.30 12.56
CA PHE A 245 7.83 -25.22 13.13
C PHE A 245 7.41 -23.80 12.74
N PHE A 246 6.58 -23.60 11.69
CA PHE A 246 6.12 -22.26 11.29
C PHE A 246 4.76 -21.90 11.87
N GLY A 247 4.64 -20.72 12.49
CA GLY A 247 3.38 -20.14 12.95
C GLY A 247 2.74 -20.87 14.14
N GLY A 248 1.47 -20.58 14.38
CA GLY A 248 0.66 -21.32 15.35
C GLY A 248 0.87 -20.95 16.81
N LYS A 249 1.51 -19.82 17.13
CA LYS A 249 1.54 -19.33 18.51
C LYS A 249 0.11 -19.05 18.99
N PHE A 250 -0.19 -19.37 20.21
CA PHE A 250 -1.47 -19.05 20.84
C PHE A 250 -1.36 -17.78 21.66
N ASP A 251 -2.25 -16.85 21.41
CA ASP A 251 -2.42 -15.61 22.18
C ASP A 251 -3.91 -15.44 22.48
N PRO A 252 -4.35 -15.59 23.72
CA PRO A 252 -5.76 -15.41 24.08
C PRO A 252 -6.32 -14.02 23.75
N ALA A 253 -5.46 -12.99 23.72
CA ALA A 253 -5.86 -11.63 23.42
C ALA A 253 -6.35 -11.44 21.96
N THR A 254 -5.98 -12.38 21.05
CA THR A 254 -6.42 -12.34 19.65
C THR A 254 -7.83 -12.91 19.42
N ILE A 255 -8.37 -13.68 20.37
CA ILE A 255 -9.69 -14.32 20.21
C ILE A 255 -10.84 -13.30 20.03
N PRO A 256 -10.93 -12.22 20.81
CA PRO A 256 -11.93 -11.18 20.58
C PRO A 256 -11.84 -10.56 19.18
N ASP A 257 -10.63 -10.32 18.68
CA ASP A 257 -10.42 -9.78 17.34
C ASP A 257 -10.85 -10.78 16.26
N ASP A 258 -10.59 -12.06 16.44
CA ASP A 258 -11.07 -13.12 15.56
C ASP A 258 -12.60 -13.16 15.50
N ILE A 259 -13.28 -13.04 16.65
CA ILE A 259 -14.74 -13.02 16.71
C ILE A 259 -15.30 -11.78 16.01
N VAL A 260 -14.68 -10.60 16.20
CA VAL A 260 -15.06 -9.38 15.49
C VAL A 260 -14.90 -9.53 13.99
N ALA A 261 -13.75 -10.02 13.54
CA ALA A 261 -13.46 -10.23 12.13
C ALA A 261 -14.43 -11.22 11.47
N LEU A 262 -14.78 -12.31 12.17
CA LEU A 262 -15.78 -13.26 11.69
C LEU A 262 -17.16 -12.60 11.61
N LYS A 263 -17.59 -11.84 12.64
CA LYS A 263 -18.88 -11.13 12.63
C LYS A 263 -18.96 -10.11 11.51
N GLU A 264 -17.92 -9.29 11.32
CA GLU A 264 -17.84 -8.32 10.23
C GLU A 264 -17.95 -9.02 8.86
N TYR A 265 -17.30 -10.19 8.73
CA TYR A 265 -17.39 -10.98 7.52
C TYR A 265 -18.81 -11.51 7.24
N TYR A 266 -19.51 -12.01 8.26
CA TYR A 266 -20.91 -12.43 8.14
C TYR A 266 -21.84 -11.24 7.86
N PHE A 267 -21.65 -10.11 8.54
CA PHE A 267 -22.41 -8.88 8.33
C PHE A 267 -22.29 -8.35 6.91
N SER A 268 -21.09 -8.44 6.33
CA SER A 268 -20.85 -7.97 4.95
C SER A 268 -21.71 -8.70 3.90
N LEU A 269 -22.26 -9.86 4.24
CA LEU A 269 -23.12 -10.68 3.37
C LEU A 269 -24.55 -10.85 3.89
N GLY A 270 -24.94 -10.00 4.87
CA GLY A 270 -26.33 -9.89 5.31
C GLY A 270 -26.73 -10.78 6.47
N PHE A 271 -25.81 -11.43 7.15
CA PHE A 271 -26.09 -12.22 8.36
C PHE A 271 -25.95 -11.34 9.61
N PHE A 272 -26.93 -10.45 9.86
CA PHE A 272 -26.83 -9.45 10.92
C PHE A 272 -27.10 -10.01 12.32
N ASP A 273 -27.75 -11.17 12.43
CA ASP A 273 -28.08 -11.83 13.71
C ASP A 273 -27.04 -12.87 14.13
N VAL A 274 -25.89 -12.96 13.42
CA VAL A 274 -24.88 -13.97 13.71
C VAL A 274 -24.34 -13.87 15.14
N LYS A 275 -24.32 -15.01 15.82
CA LYS A 275 -23.69 -15.19 17.13
C LYS A 275 -22.50 -16.10 17.02
N ILE A 276 -21.40 -15.73 17.64
CA ILE A 276 -20.15 -16.49 17.59
C ILE A 276 -19.62 -16.63 19.00
N GLU A 277 -19.49 -17.88 19.42
CA GLU A 277 -18.87 -18.28 20.67
C GLU A 277 -17.56 -19.02 20.40
N HIS A 278 -16.72 -19.17 21.41
CA HIS A 278 -15.47 -19.90 21.28
C HIS A 278 -15.26 -20.86 22.46
N ASP A 279 -14.57 -21.95 22.18
CA ASP A 279 -14.09 -22.93 23.18
C ASP A 279 -12.61 -23.22 22.95
N VAL A 280 -11.82 -23.25 24.03
CA VAL A 280 -10.37 -23.46 24.00
C VAL A 280 -10.05 -24.75 24.74
N LYS A 281 -9.71 -25.81 24.02
CA LYS A 281 -9.27 -27.09 24.59
C LYS A 281 -7.76 -27.18 24.62
N GLN A 282 -7.19 -27.29 25.83
CA GLN A 282 -5.76 -27.49 26.03
C GLN A 282 -5.43 -28.98 26.16
N SER A 283 -4.23 -29.34 25.70
CA SER A 283 -3.65 -30.66 25.95
C SER A 283 -3.26 -30.83 27.42
N LYS A 284 -3.08 -32.06 27.86
CA LYS A 284 -2.72 -32.37 29.28
C LYS A 284 -1.40 -31.73 29.73
N ASP A 285 -0.49 -31.54 28.80
CA ASP A 285 0.83 -30.90 29.03
C ASP A 285 0.78 -29.36 28.87
N GLY A 286 -0.37 -28.77 28.57
CA GLY A 286 -0.55 -27.33 28.37
C GLY A 286 0.10 -26.76 27.12
N SER A 287 0.86 -27.53 26.32
CA SER A 287 1.65 -27.04 25.18
C SER A 287 0.85 -26.86 23.89
N LYS A 288 -0.33 -27.46 23.77
CA LYS A 288 -1.15 -27.46 22.55
C LYS A 288 -2.56 -27.00 22.83
N VAL A 289 -3.07 -26.21 21.90
CA VAL A 289 -4.43 -25.70 21.94
C VAL A 289 -5.18 -26.10 20.68
N GLN A 290 -6.42 -26.53 20.86
CA GLN A 290 -7.43 -26.61 19.83
C GLN A 290 -8.49 -25.53 20.12
N LEU A 291 -8.68 -24.63 19.17
CA LEU A 291 -9.68 -23.56 19.24
C LEU A 291 -10.90 -23.99 18.42
N THR A 292 -12.09 -23.85 18.97
CA THR A 292 -13.36 -24.10 18.27
C THR A 292 -14.19 -22.84 18.31
N TYR A 293 -14.66 -22.36 17.16
CA TYR A 293 -15.66 -21.29 17.05
C TYR A 293 -17.00 -21.94 16.72
N THR A 294 -17.99 -21.75 17.57
CA THR A 294 -19.37 -22.16 17.35
C THR A 294 -20.16 -20.98 16.81
N ILE A 295 -20.78 -21.14 15.66
CA ILE A 295 -21.42 -20.09 14.89
C ILE A 295 -22.89 -20.41 14.77
N GLU A 296 -23.73 -19.49 15.18
CA GLU A 296 -25.16 -19.45 14.86
C GLU A 296 -25.36 -18.38 13.80
N GLU A 297 -25.43 -18.78 12.51
CA GLU A 297 -25.42 -17.82 11.38
C GLU A 297 -26.65 -16.90 11.37
N GLY A 298 -27.79 -17.39 11.84
CA GLY A 298 -29.06 -16.66 11.76
C GLY A 298 -29.62 -16.63 10.34
N ILE A 299 -30.44 -15.63 10.05
CA ILE A 299 -31.13 -15.45 8.78
C ILE A 299 -30.33 -14.49 7.92
N ARG A 300 -30.19 -14.80 6.63
CA ARG A 300 -29.59 -13.88 5.65
C ARG A 300 -30.64 -12.87 5.21
N TYR A 301 -30.37 -11.59 5.43
CA TYR A 301 -31.29 -10.50 5.16
C TYR A 301 -31.34 -10.17 3.66
N LYS A 302 -32.55 -9.89 3.18
CA LYS A 302 -32.82 -9.39 1.82
C LYS A 302 -33.10 -7.89 1.86
N VAL A 303 -32.73 -7.22 0.79
CA VAL A 303 -33.03 -5.81 0.57
C VAL A 303 -34.54 -5.69 0.29
N GLY A 304 -35.20 -4.88 1.08
CA GLY A 304 -36.60 -4.49 0.88
C GLY A 304 -36.72 -3.39 -0.13
N GLU A 305 -37.19 -2.24 0.30
CA GLU A 305 -37.31 -1.04 -0.52
C GLU A 305 -36.01 -0.25 -0.51
N ILE A 306 -35.61 0.30 -1.67
CA ILE A 306 -34.48 1.21 -1.79
C ILE A 306 -35.04 2.62 -1.99
N ARG A 307 -34.69 3.53 -1.09
CA ARG A 307 -35.11 4.93 -1.12
C ARG A 307 -33.92 5.87 -1.26
N PHE A 308 -34.16 6.97 -1.94
CA PHE A 308 -33.21 8.06 -2.07
C PHE A 308 -33.77 9.32 -1.43
N ASN A 309 -32.97 9.97 -0.59
CA ASN A 309 -33.28 11.26 0.00
C ASN A 309 -32.27 12.27 -0.52
N GLY A 310 -32.74 13.41 -1.01
CA GLY A 310 -31.89 14.56 -1.32
C GLY A 310 -31.46 14.76 -2.77
N PRO A 311 -31.44 13.75 -3.69
CA PRO A 311 -31.01 14.00 -5.05
C PRO A 311 -31.95 14.99 -5.77
N ARG A 312 -31.37 16.02 -6.38
CA ARG A 312 -32.11 17.08 -7.13
C ARG A 312 -31.51 17.36 -8.50
N VAL A 313 -30.20 17.25 -8.62
CA VAL A 313 -29.44 17.54 -9.84
C VAL A 313 -29.44 16.35 -10.79
N ILE A 314 -29.33 15.14 -10.24
CA ILE A 314 -29.40 13.88 -10.97
C ILE A 314 -30.70 13.19 -10.55
N ALA A 315 -31.52 12.80 -11.49
CA ALA A 315 -32.78 12.11 -11.21
C ALA A 315 -32.51 10.74 -10.54
N GLU A 316 -33.34 10.38 -9.58
CA GLU A 316 -33.26 9.13 -8.83
C GLU A 316 -33.31 7.90 -9.74
N GLU A 317 -34.13 7.96 -10.82
CA GLU A 317 -34.28 6.90 -11.79
C GLU A 317 -32.93 6.51 -12.43
N THR A 318 -32.09 7.50 -12.71
CA THR A 318 -30.76 7.29 -13.30
C THR A 318 -29.87 6.41 -12.39
N PHE A 319 -30.00 6.59 -11.07
CA PHE A 319 -29.27 5.74 -10.11
C PHE A 319 -29.87 4.35 -10.02
N ARG A 320 -31.21 4.25 -9.92
CA ARG A 320 -31.92 2.97 -9.79
C ARG A 320 -31.59 1.98 -10.91
N GLU A 321 -31.46 2.46 -12.15
CA GLU A 321 -31.11 1.62 -13.31
C GLU A 321 -29.71 1.02 -13.20
N GLN A 322 -28.79 1.72 -12.55
CA GLN A 322 -27.37 1.35 -12.48
C GLN A 322 -27.00 0.61 -11.19
N LEU A 323 -27.91 0.51 -10.22
CA LEU A 323 -27.65 -0.19 -8.96
C LEU A 323 -27.30 -1.67 -9.20
N LYS A 324 -26.24 -2.11 -8.54
CA LYS A 324 -25.84 -3.52 -8.48
C LYS A 324 -26.64 -4.31 -7.45
N LEU A 325 -27.04 -3.63 -6.36
CA LEU A 325 -27.88 -4.18 -5.31
C LEU A 325 -29.32 -3.76 -5.57
N ARG A 326 -30.21 -4.74 -5.77
CA ARG A 326 -31.61 -4.50 -6.16
C ARG A 326 -32.57 -4.94 -5.07
N GLU A 327 -33.76 -4.41 -5.09
CA GLU A 327 -34.86 -4.86 -4.22
C GLU A 327 -35.14 -6.36 -4.42
N GLY A 328 -35.18 -7.12 -3.33
CA GLY A 328 -35.30 -8.56 -3.32
C GLY A 328 -33.98 -9.33 -3.31
N ASP A 329 -32.86 -8.68 -3.63
CA ASP A 329 -31.53 -9.30 -3.54
C ASP A 329 -31.17 -9.59 -2.08
N GLU A 330 -30.34 -10.58 -1.88
CA GLU A 330 -29.66 -10.77 -0.61
C GLU A 330 -28.63 -9.66 -0.40
N PHE A 331 -28.55 -9.14 0.80
CA PHE A 331 -27.61 -8.07 1.12
C PHE A 331 -26.16 -8.46 0.86
N ASP A 332 -25.44 -7.58 0.18
CA ASP A 332 -24.01 -7.70 -0.11
C ASP A 332 -23.38 -6.31 0.00
N GLU A 333 -22.54 -6.12 1.01
CA GLU A 333 -21.88 -4.84 1.28
C GLU A 333 -20.98 -4.38 0.13
N ARG A 334 -20.42 -5.30 -0.66
CA ARG A 334 -19.57 -4.95 -1.82
C ARG A 334 -20.40 -4.31 -2.91
N LYS A 335 -21.62 -4.86 -3.17
CA LYS A 335 -22.57 -4.27 -4.12
C LYS A 335 -23.00 -2.89 -3.62
N LEU A 336 -23.33 -2.77 -2.33
CA LEU A 336 -23.69 -1.49 -1.71
C LEU A 336 -22.56 -0.46 -1.82
N ASN A 337 -21.32 -0.84 -1.52
CA ASN A 337 -20.17 0.06 -1.64
C ASN A 337 -19.89 0.45 -3.11
N ALA A 338 -20.13 -0.45 -4.06
CA ALA A 338 -20.03 -0.15 -5.48
C ALA A 338 -21.11 0.85 -5.91
N ASP A 339 -22.33 0.71 -5.39
CA ASP A 339 -23.43 1.64 -5.67
C ASP A 339 -23.18 3.02 -5.09
N ILE A 340 -22.67 3.11 -3.84
CA ILE A 340 -22.23 4.37 -3.23
C ILE A 340 -21.14 5.02 -4.09
N ALA A 341 -20.17 4.23 -4.55
CA ALA A 341 -19.07 4.73 -5.38
C ALA A 341 -19.56 5.23 -6.74
N MET A 342 -20.53 4.54 -7.36
CA MET A 342 -21.16 4.92 -8.60
C MET A 342 -21.89 6.26 -8.45
N ILE A 343 -22.71 6.42 -7.40
CA ILE A 343 -23.43 7.66 -7.12
C ILE A 343 -22.44 8.81 -6.90
N LYS A 344 -21.43 8.62 -6.06
CA LYS A 344 -20.37 9.62 -5.84
C LYS A 344 -19.63 9.99 -7.12
N ALA A 345 -19.35 9.01 -7.99
CA ALA A 345 -18.69 9.27 -9.26
C ALA A 345 -19.57 10.08 -10.22
N ALA A 346 -20.89 9.87 -10.23
CA ALA A 346 -21.82 10.64 -11.02
C ALA A 346 -21.81 12.13 -10.62
N TYR A 347 -21.83 12.43 -9.32
CA TYR A 347 -21.68 13.80 -8.82
C TYR A 347 -20.28 14.36 -9.06
N GLY A 348 -19.25 13.52 -8.94
CA GLY A 348 -17.86 13.90 -9.20
C GLY A 348 -17.64 14.44 -10.61
N LYS A 349 -18.20 13.81 -11.62
CA LYS A 349 -18.17 14.28 -13.02
C LYS A 349 -18.75 15.68 -13.20
N LEU A 350 -19.62 16.11 -12.29
CA LEU A 350 -20.19 17.46 -12.25
C LEU A 350 -19.37 18.43 -11.37
N GLY A 351 -18.18 18.02 -10.92
CA GLY A 351 -17.32 18.81 -10.05
C GLY A 351 -17.78 18.88 -8.60
N ARG A 352 -18.76 18.09 -8.16
CA ARG A 352 -19.29 18.09 -6.80
C ARG A 352 -18.49 17.18 -5.89
N ILE A 353 -17.24 17.57 -5.66
CA ILE A 353 -16.23 16.74 -4.97
C ILE A 353 -16.59 16.41 -3.51
N PHE A 354 -17.33 17.27 -2.84
CA PHE A 354 -17.76 17.07 -1.45
C PHE A 354 -19.16 16.45 -1.34
N ALA A 355 -19.71 15.92 -2.44
CA ALA A 355 -20.95 15.17 -2.36
C ALA A 355 -20.82 13.97 -1.41
N VAL A 356 -21.72 13.91 -0.44
CA VAL A 356 -21.74 12.86 0.57
C VAL A 356 -22.93 11.95 0.33
N VAL A 357 -22.66 10.66 0.26
CA VAL A 357 -23.68 9.62 0.18
C VAL A 357 -23.56 8.76 1.43
N ASN A 358 -24.51 8.91 2.32
CA ASN A 358 -24.67 8.08 3.51
C ASN A 358 -25.72 7.02 3.23
N THR A 359 -25.58 5.86 3.87
CA THR A 359 -26.57 4.80 3.79
C THR A 359 -27.14 4.52 5.16
N GLY A 360 -28.46 4.47 5.26
CA GLY A 360 -29.20 4.03 6.42
C GLY A 360 -29.87 2.68 6.15
N SER A 361 -29.94 1.83 7.17
CA SER A 361 -30.67 0.57 7.13
C SER A 361 -31.87 0.65 8.08
N LYS A 362 -33.04 0.33 7.58
CA LYS A 362 -34.24 0.21 8.40
C LYS A 362 -34.66 -1.26 8.43
N TYR A 363 -34.59 -1.84 9.61
CA TYR A 363 -35.01 -3.23 9.85
C TYR A 363 -36.50 -3.30 10.10
N TYR A 364 -37.13 -4.39 9.66
CA TYR A 364 -38.51 -4.71 9.97
C TYR A 364 -38.62 -5.48 11.29
N ASP A 365 -39.81 -5.50 11.86
CA ASP A 365 -40.09 -6.31 13.05
C ASP A 365 -39.96 -7.81 12.73
N GLU A 366 -40.25 -8.21 11.49
CA GLU A 366 -40.00 -9.56 10.98
C GLU A 366 -38.55 -9.67 10.54
N PRO A 367 -37.74 -10.59 11.10
CA PRO A 367 -36.33 -10.75 10.69
C PRO A 367 -36.20 -11.24 9.26
N GLY A 368 -35.11 -10.88 8.60
CA GLY A 368 -34.77 -11.34 7.26
C GLY A 368 -35.02 -10.31 6.13
N LYS A 369 -35.54 -9.11 6.44
CA LYS A 369 -35.74 -8.04 5.46
C LYS A 369 -35.31 -6.69 6.02
N MET A 370 -34.68 -5.86 5.19
CA MET A 370 -34.26 -4.50 5.54
C MET A 370 -34.42 -3.55 4.37
N ASP A 371 -34.86 -2.32 4.63
CA ASP A 371 -34.85 -1.26 3.64
C ASP A 371 -33.50 -0.52 3.65
N LEU A 372 -33.08 -0.06 2.48
CA LEU A 372 -31.91 0.78 2.31
C LEU A 372 -32.35 2.21 1.99
N VAL A 373 -31.73 3.17 2.65
CA VAL A 373 -31.94 4.59 2.38
C VAL A 373 -30.61 5.20 2.02
N PHE A 374 -30.51 5.78 0.82
CA PHE A 374 -29.37 6.59 0.39
C PHE A 374 -29.68 8.05 0.69
N ASP A 375 -29.01 8.63 1.67
CA ASP A 375 -29.08 10.05 1.99
C ASP A 375 -27.96 10.78 1.24
N VAL A 376 -28.35 11.52 0.21
CA VAL A 376 -27.42 12.20 -0.69
C VAL A 376 -27.41 13.70 -0.38
N ASN A 377 -26.25 14.20 0.03
CA ASN A 377 -25.96 15.63 0.06
C ASN A 377 -25.10 15.96 -1.15
N GLU A 378 -25.72 16.65 -2.12
CA GLU A 378 -25.09 16.89 -3.42
C GLU A 378 -23.96 17.91 -3.37
N ASP A 379 -23.95 18.81 -2.37
CA ASP A 379 -23.06 19.97 -2.29
C ASP A 379 -23.14 20.84 -3.59
N GLN A 380 -22.11 21.62 -3.87
CA GLN A 380 -22.03 22.51 -5.04
C GLN A 380 -20.83 22.13 -5.94
N PRO A 381 -20.81 22.57 -7.21
CA PRO A 381 -19.70 22.29 -8.11
C PRO A 381 -18.45 23.12 -7.77
N TYR A 382 -17.28 22.53 -7.93
CA TYR A 382 -15.98 23.15 -7.74
C TYR A 382 -15.08 22.99 -8.95
N ARG A 383 -14.18 23.97 -9.17
CA ARG A 383 -13.09 23.90 -10.16
C ARG A 383 -11.74 24.07 -9.48
N ILE A 384 -10.72 23.52 -10.11
CA ILE A 384 -9.34 23.67 -9.64
C ILE A 384 -8.81 25.05 -10.02
N ASN A 385 -8.30 25.80 -9.03
CA ASN A 385 -7.65 27.08 -9.23
C ASN A 385 -6.19 26.89 -9.62
N LYS A 386 -5.42 26.28 -8.73
CA LYS A 386 -3.99 25.98 -8.94
C LYS A 386 -3.60 24.68 -8.30
N ILE A 387 -2.46 24.13 -8.76
CA ILE A 387 -1.86 22.92 -8.21
C ILE A 387 -0.58 23.34 -7.52
N ILE A 388 -0.43 22.98 -6.24
CA ILE A 388 0.72 23.33 -5.40
C ILE A 388 1.43 22.04 -5.01
N VAL A 389 2.64 21.84 -5.50
CA VAL A 389 3.45 20.67 -5.15
C VAL A 389 4.28 20.97 -3.90
N LYS A 390 4.17 20.10 -2.90
CA LYS A 390 4.93 20.17 -1.64
C LYS A 390 5.80 18.93 -1.47
N PHE A 391 7.09 19.10 -1.56
CA PHE A 391 8.05 18.04 -1.25
C PHE A 391 8.28 17.97 0.25
N LYS A 392 8.20 16.75 0.81
CA LYS A 392 8.62 16.43 2.17
C LYS A 392 10.04 15.88 2.13
N GLY A 393 10.87 16.22 3.11
CA GLY A 393 12.26 15.82 3.17
C GLY A 393 13.22 17.02 3.04
N GLU A 394 14.50 16.83 3.43
CA GLU A 394 15.47 17.92 3.50
C GLU A 394 16.02 18.35 2.15
N TYR A 395 16.13 17.41 1.18
CA TYR A 395 16.78 17.67 -0.14
C TYR A 395 16.08 16.92 -1.27
N PRO A 396 14.92 17.42 -1.76
CA PRO A 396 14.24 16.79 -2.89
C PRO A 396 15.08 16.94 -4.17
N THR A 397 15.19 15.86 -4.92
CA THR A 397 15.89 15.80 -6.21
C THR A 397 14.94 15.83 -7.39
N THR A 398 13.70 15.38 -7.20
CA THR A 398 12.66 15.29 -8.22
C THR A 398 12.18 16.68 -8.64
N LYS A 399 12.08 16.90 -9.94
CA LYS A 399 11.56 18.15 -10.52
C LYS A 399 10.04 18.27 -10.26
N GLU A 400 9.56 19.47 -10.07
CA GLU A 400 8.13 19.73 -9.92
C GLU A 400 7.33 19.30 -11.15
N SER A 401 7.87 19.55 -12.36
CA SER A 401 7.28 19.08 -13.61
C SER A 401 7.04 17.58 -13.62
N THR A 402 7.97 16.79 -13.06
CA THR A 402 7.84 15.33 -12.94
C THR A 402 6.65 14.89 -12.10
N VAL A 403 6.26 15.69 -11.11
CA VAL A 403 5.03 15.47 -10.32
C VAL A 403 3.80 15.86 -11.13
N LEU A 404 3.84 17.06 -11.78
CA LEU A 404 2.72 17.62 -12.54
C LEU A 404 2.37 16.76 -13.77
N ASP A 405 3.34 16.18 -14.46
CA ASP A 405 3.13 15.28 -15.61
C ASP A 405 2.27 14.05 -15.25
N ARG A 406 2.22 13.68 -13.96
CA ARG A 406 1.43 12.54 -13.45
C ARG A 406 0.03 12.93 -12.98
N ILE A 407 -0.29 14.22 -13.01
CA ILE A 407 -1.57 14.78 -12.54
C ILE A 407 -2.40 15.17 -13.76
N PRO A 408 -3.38 14.33 -14.17
CA PRO A 408 -4.17 14.56 -15.37
C PRO A 408 -5.32 15.55 -15.11
N ILE A 409 -5.04 16.63 -14.39
CA ILE A 409 -5.99 17.72 -14.12
C ILE A 409 -5.25 19.04 -14.25
N LYS A 410 -5.90 20.04 -14.83
CA LYS A 410 -5.33 21.35 -15.08
C LYS A 410 -6.11 22.42 -14.29
N PRO A 411 -5.49 23.58 -13.99
CA PRO A 411 -6.24 24.73 -13.50
C PRO A 411 -7.41 25.07 -14.43
N GLY A 412 -8.59 25.31 -13.86
CA GLY A 412 -9.84 25.51 -14.57
C GLY A 412 -10.72 24.27 -14.76
N ASP A 413 -10.18 23.07 -14.63
CA ASP A 413 -10.95 21.84 -14.77
C ASP A 413 -11.93 21.65 -13.59
N LEU A 414 -12.99 20.88 -13.82
CA LEU A 414 -13.88 20.44 -12.74
C LEU A 414 -13.15 19.55 -11.74
N ALA A 415 -13.41 19.75 -10.47
CA ALA A 415 -12.82 18.96 -9.39
C ALA A 415 -13.49 17.56 -9.33
N ASP A 416 -13.09 16.65 -10.22
CA ASP A 416 -13.59 15.28 -10.26
C ASP A 416 -12.78 14.37 -9.34
N PRO A 417 -13.38 13.76 -8.29
CA PRO A 417 -12.71 12.83 -7.39
C PRO A 417 -12.11 11.61 -8.12
N ALA A 418 -12.69 11.18 -9.25
CA ALA A 418 -12.16 10.06 -10.02
C ALA A 418 -10.82 10.43 -10.68
N VAL A 419 -10.71 11.66 -11.21
CA VAL A 419 -9.46 12.18 -11.79
C VAL A 419 -8.41 12.39 -10.70
N LEU A 420 -8.79 12.91 -9.53
CA LEU A 420 -7.89 13.05 -8.39
C LEU A 420 -7.40 11.69 -7.86
N LYS A 421 -8.29 10.68 -7.82
CA LYS A 421 -7.91 9.32 -7.47
C LYS A 421 -6.94 8.72 -8.50
N LEU A 422 -7.17 8.97 -9.79
CA LEU A 422 -6.27 8.56 -10.87
C LEU A 422 -4.89 9.24 -10.72
N ALA A 423 -4.85 10.55 -10.45
CA ALA A 423 -3.61 11.28 -10.16
C ALA A 423 -2.83 10.64 -9.01
N LYS A 424 -3.54 10.37 -7.90
CA LYS A 424 -2.94 9.67 -6.75
C LYS A 424 -2.40 8.30 -7.12
N SER A 425 -3.16 7.49 -7.87
CA SER A 425 -2.72 6.17 -8.33
C SER A 425 -1.52 6.26 -9.26
N ARG A 426 -1.43 7.27 -10.14
CA ARG A 426 -0.26 7.50 -11.01
C ARG A 426 0.98 7.89 -10.20
N LEU A 427 0.82 8.74 -9.18
CA LEU A 427 1.93 9.10 -8.28
C LEU A 427 2.41 7.89 -7.47
N GLU A 428 1.51 7.12 -6.86
CA GLU A 428 1.83 5.90 -6.13
C GLU A 428 2.43 4.82 -7.05
N GLY A 429 1.85 4.62 -8.23
CA GLY A 429 2.28 3.63 -9.22
C GLY A 429 3.61 3.98 -9.91
N SER A 430 4.01 5.25 -9.92
CA SER A 430 5.29 5.69 -10.48
C SER A 430 6.49 5.11 -9.72
N GLN A 431 6.30 4.74 -8.47
CA GLN A 431 7.35 4.30 -7.53
C GLN A 431 8.50 5.33 -7.34
N LEU A 432 8.25 6.59 -7.69
CA LEU A 432 9.15 7.72 -7.40
C LEU A 432 9.00 8.19 -5.96
N PHE A 433 7.82 7.98 -5.39
CA PHE A 433 7.43 8.48 -4.08
C PHE A 433 7.15 7.33 -3.12
N ALA A 434 7.26 7.60 -1.82
CA ALA A 434 7.05 6.62 -0.77
C ALA A 434 5.67 5.94 -0.91
N GLY A 435 5.64 4.63 -1.04
CA GLY A 435 4.42 3.83 -1.17
C GLY A 435 3.95 3.27 0.16
N ARG A 436 2.79 2.61 0.15
CA ARG A 436 2.28 1.88 1.33
C ARG A 436 3.26 0.76 1.72
N GLY A 437 3.72 0.79 2.98
CA GLY A 437 4.65 -0.20 3.52
C GLY A 437 6.13 0.10 3.26
N GLN A 438 6.45 1.22 2.62
CA GLN A 438 7.81 1.76 2.51
C GLN A 438 8.04 2.83 3.61
N PRO A 439 9.30 3.09 4.00
CA PRO A 439 9.60 4.24 4.83
C PRO A 439 9.20 5.54 4.12
N GLY A 440 8.55 6.45 4.84
CA GLY A 440 8.09 7.73 4.30
C GLY A 440 6.56 7.84 4.23
N THR A 441 6.09 9.00 3.80
CA THR A 441 4.66 9.33 3.70
C THR A 441 4.17 9.12 2.27
N PRO A 442 3.13 8.30 2.05
CA PRO A 442 2.54 8.14 0.72
C PRO A 442 2.05 9.48 0.15
N PRO A 443 1.99 9.62 -1.20
CA PRO A 443 1.45 10.79 -1.86
C PRO A 443 0.07 11.18 -1.32
N SER A 444 -0.09 12.46 -0.97
CA SER A 444 -1.37 13.03 -0.53
C SER A 444 -1.84 14.07 -1.53
N LEU A 445 -3.14 14.03 -1.86
CA LEU A 445 -3.82 15.06 -2.62
C LEU A 445 -4.89 15.65 -1.70
N GLU A 446 -4.72 16.92 -1.36
CA GLU A 446 -5.62 17.66 -0.48
C GLU A 446 -6.20 18.84 -1.23
N VAL A 447 -7.51 18.98 -1.18
CA VAL A 447 -8.20 20.11 -1.79
C VAL A 447 -8.53 21.13 -0.72
N LYS A 448 -8.19 22.39 -0.96
CA LYS A 448 -8.46 23.51 -0.06
C LYS A 448 -9.43 24.48 -0.70
N GLN A 449 -10.52 24.75 0.00
CA GLN A 449 -11.46 25.77 -0.42
C GLN A 449 -10.80 27.15 -0.28
N ILE A 450 -11.07 27.99 -1.26
CA ILE A 450 -10.64 29.40 -1.29
C ILE A 450 -11.83 30.26 -0.85
N ASP A 451 -11.57 31.30 -0.07
CA ASP A 451 -12.61 32.23 0.38
C ASP A 451 -13.33 32.89 -0.80
N ASP A 452 -14.62 33.21 -0.62
CA ASP A 452 -15.50 33.67 -1.71
C ASP A 452 -14.96 34.93 -2.44
N GLU A 453 -14.27 35.82 -1.74
CA GLU A 453 -13.66 37.04 -2.31
C GLU A 453 -12.44 36.71 -3.21
N GLN A 454 -11.68 35.67 -2.88
CA GLN A 454 -10.58 35.16 -3.71
C GLN A 454 -11.09 34.30 -4.87
N THR A 455 -12.23 33.63 -4.69
CA THR A 455 -12.88 32.81 -5.73
C THR A 455 -13.29 33.66 -6.93
N GLU A 456 -13.85 34.83 -6.75
CA GLU A 456 -14.21 35.75 -7.87
C GLU A 456 -12.98 36.20 -8.67
N THR A 457 -11.90 36.53 -7.98
CA THR A 457 -10.66 36.98 -8.62
C THR A 457 -10.01 35.84 -9.40
N ALA A 458 -9.91 34.65 -8.80
CA ALA A 458 -9.35 33.45 -9.41
C ALA A 458 -10.17 32.98 -10.62
N ALA A 459 -11.49 33.00 -10.53
CA ALA A 459 -12.38 32.66 -11.64
C ALA A 459 -12.19 33.60 -12.85
N ARG A 460 -12.02 34.91 -12.61
CA ARG A 460 -11.72 35.90 -13.65
C ARG A 460 -10.36 35.66 -14.29
N GLU A 461 -9.32 35.28 -13.55
CA GLU A 461 -7.99 34.99 -14.08
C GLU A 461 -7.99 33.73 -14.94
N VAL A 462 -8.65 32.66 -14.51
CA VAL A 462 -8.75 31.40 -15.28
C VAL A 462 -9.50 31.62 -16.58
N ILE A 463 -10.61 32.34 -16.55
CA ILE A 463 -11.36 32.69 -17.76
C ILE A 463 -10.49 33.55 -18.71
N ARG A 464 -9.73 34.49 -18.16
CA ARG A 464 -8.83 35.36 -18.95
C ARG A 464 -7.73 34.55 -19.63
N ALA A 465 -7.10 33.61 -18.92
CA ALA A 465 -6.07 32.72 -19.45
C ALA A 465 -6.61 31.82 -20.59
N GLN A 466 -7.81 31.29 -20.46
CA GLN A 466 -8.43 30.44 -21.50
C GLN A 466 -8.78 31.22 -22.78
N TYR A 467 -9.04 32.50 -22.67
CA TYR A 467 -9.37 33.34 -23.84
C TYR A 467 -8.14 34.00 -24.46
N THR A 468 -7.01 34.14 -23.80
CA THR A 468 -5.77 34.69 -24.34
C THR A 468 -4.97 33.70 -25.19
N ASP A 469 -5.15 32.39 -24.98
CA ASP A 469 -4.50 31.33 -25.76
C ASP A 469 -5.32 30.88 -27.00
N ALA A 470 -6.48 31.46 -27.25
CA ALA A 470 -7.22 31.21 -28.49
C ALA A 470 -6.54 31.94 -29.68
N PRO A 471 -6.20 31.23 -30.77
CA PRO A 471 -5.62 31.88 -31.94
C PRO A 471 -6.59 32.92 -32.46
N ALA A 472 -6.06 34.11 -32.76
CA ALA A 472 -6.80 35.29 -33.25
C ALA A 472 -7.45 35.08 -34.64
N GLN A 473 -8.43 34.19 -34.74
CA GLN A 473 -9.22 33.94 -35.93
C GLN A 473 -10.72 33.81 -35.61
N ASN A 474 -11.29 34.87 -35.07
CA ASN A 474 -12.75 34.99 -35.10
C ASN A 474 -13.13 36.41 -35.55
N PRO A 475 -13.64 36.60 -36.80
CA PRO A 475 -13.93 37.92 -37.37
C PRO A 475 -15.20 38.57 -36.77
N ILE A 476 -15.79 38.10 -35.70
CA ILE A 476 -17.06 38.60 -35.14
C ILE A 476 -16.86 39.64 -34.01
N ILE A 477 -15.63 39.94 -33.57
CA ILE A 477 -15.40 40.86 -32.44
C ILE A 477 -14.95 42.27 -32.89
N ASN A 478 -15.00 42.61 -34.18
CA ASN A 478 -14.44 43.87 -34.68
C ASN A 478 -15.41 45.06 -34.75
N ASN A 479 -16.51 45.08 -34.00
CA ASN A 479 -17.42 46.21 -33.95
C ASN A 479 -17.86 46.65 -32.56
N SER A 480 -16.91 46.80 -31.60
CA SER A 480 -17.20 47.52 -30.36
C SER A 480 -16.32 48.77 -30.26
N PRO A 481 -16.91 49.97 -30.04
CA PRO A 481 -16.12 51.17 -29.81
C PRO A 481 -15.46 51.13 -28.44
N GLN A 482 -14.16 51.34 -28.45
CA GLN A 482 -13.29 51.68 -27.33
C GLN A 482 -13.90 51.49 -25.91
N GLY A 483 -13.84 50.31 -25.36
CA GLY A 483 -14.12 50.00 -23.98
C GLY A 483 -13.48 48.64 -23.68
N ASP A 484 -13.03 48.47 -22.45
CA ASP A 484 -12.50 47.22 -21.91
C ASP A 484 -13.33 46.01 -22.40
N PRO A 485 -12.79 45.03 -23.12
CA PRO A 485 -13.56 43.90 -23.63
C PRO A 485 -14.28 43.10 -22.56
N PHE A 486 -14.02 43.38 -21.28
CA PHE A 486 -14.66 42.79 -20.11
C PHE A 486 -15.53 43.79 -19.31
N GLY A 487 -15.83 45.00 -19.88
CA GLY A 487 -16.78 45.94 -19.29
C GLY A 487 -18.22 45.41 -19.32
N GLU A 488 -18.91 45.52 -18.24
CA GLU A 488 -20.30 45.31 -17.76
C GLU A 488 -21.39 44.72 -18.67
N SER A 489 -21.11 44.30 -19.91
CA SER A 489 -22.10 43.78 -20.82
C SER A 489 -21.97 42.31 -21.21
N LEU A 490 -21.18 41.54 -20.49
CA LEU A 490 -21.32 40.07 -20.49
C LEU A 490 -22.67 39.80 -19.80
N SER A 491 -23.70 39.54 -20.56
CA SER A 491 -24.97 39.01 -20.07
C SER A 491 -24.66 37.85 -19.16
N LEU A 492 -24.92 38.03 -17.88
CA LEU A 492 -24.81 36.97 -16.89
C LEU A 492 -25.48 35.71 -17.44
N PRO A 493 -24.82 34.55 -17.37
CA PRO A 493 -25.47 33.31 -17.73
C PRO A 493 -26.78 33.18 -16.95
N PRO A 494 -27.76 32.43 -17.44
CA PRO A 494 -29.08 32.33 -16.83
C PRO A 494 -28.97 32.00 -15.35
N ALA A 495 -29.85 32.52 -14.53
CA ALA A 495 -29.87 32.50 -13.06
C ALA A 495 -29.70 31.12 -12.39
N ASN A 496 -29.61 30.03 -13.16
CA ASN A 496 -29.36 28.66 -12.73
C ASN A 496 -27.88 28.25 -12.81
N TRP A 497 -27.00 29.14 -13.30
CA TRP A 497 -25.55 28.90 -13.23
C TRP A 497 -25.04 29.26 -11.85
N VAL A 498 -24.91 28.26 -11.00
CA VAL A 498 -24.12 28.37 -9.79
C VAL A 498 -22.68 28.51 -10.24
N ASN A 499 -22.08 29.70 -10.03
CA ASN A 499 -20.64 29.89 -10.29
C ASN A 499 -19.88 28.83 -9.51
N PRO A 500 -19.11 27.93 -10.15
CA PRO A 500 -18.37 26.92 -9.44
C PRO A 500 -17.36 27.60 -8.52
N ARG A 501 -17.34 27.19 -7.27
CA ARG A 501 -16.31 27.65 -6.32
C ARG A 501 -14.94 27.10 -6.74
N MET A 502 -13.90 27.83 -6.32
CA MET A 502 -12.53 27.46 -6.67
C MET A 502 -11.86 26.70 -5.53
N LEU A 503 -11.01 25.73 -5.89
CA LEU A 503 -10.21 24.90 -4.97
C LEU A 503 -8.74 24.96 -5.36
N ASP A 504 -7.87 25.10 -4.37
CA ASP A 504 -6.45 24.83 -4.55
C ASP A 504 -6.20 23.33 -4.31
N LEU A 505 -5.46 22.69 -5.20
CA LEU A 505 -5.02 21.30 -5.07
C LEU A 505 -3.60 21.26 -4.50
N GLU A 506 -3.44 20.82 -3.27
CA GLU A 506 -2.13 20.60 -2.66
C GLU A 506 -1.72 19.13 -2.85
N VAL A 507 -0.55 18.94 -3.45
CA VAL A 507 0.03 17.62 -3.73
C VAL A 507 1.27 17.46 -2.86
N GLY A 508 1.14 16.66 -1.81
CA GLY A 508 2.25 16.34 -0.92
C GLY A 508 2.94 15.05 -1.35
N VAL A 509 4.24 15.12 -1.60
CA VAL A 509 5.06 13.96 -2.01
C VAL A 509 6.33 13.86 -1.18
N GLU A 510 6.76 12.62 -0.91
CA GLU A 510 8.03 12.31 -0.28
C GLU A 510 8.76 11.32 -1.19
N GLU A 511 10.01 11.64 -1.56
CA GLU A 511 10.78 10.81 -2.47
C GLU A 511 11.06 9.43 -1.89
N ALA A 512 10.89 8.40 -2.71
CA ALA A 512 11.28 7.04 -2.38
C ALA A 512 12.73 6.77 -2.79
N GLN A 513 13.26 5.64 -2.34
CA GLN A 513 14.47 5.07 -2.90
C GLN A 513 14.13 4.43 -4.24
N THR A 514 14.47 5.10 -5.36
CA THR A 514 14.07 4.72 -6.72
C THR A 514 15.05 3.77 -7.39
N GLY A 515 16.32 3.81 -6.99
CA GLY A 515 17.35 2.90 -7.47
C GLY A 515 17.25 1.52 -6.82
N ARG A 516 17.23 0.46 -7.64
CA ARG A 516 17.14 -0.93 -7.17
C ARG A 516 18.15 -1.80 -7.91
N LEU A 517 18.91 -2.58 -7.14
CA LEU A 517 19.71 -3.69 -7.64
C LEU A 517 19.03 -4.99 -7.25
N MET A 518 18.62 -5.75 -8.24
CA MET A 518 17.97 -7.04 -8.06
C MET A 518 18.87 -8.15 -8.59
N ILE A 519 19.05 -9.18 -7.80
CA ILE A 519 19.78 -10.39 -8.17
C ILE A 519 18.83 -11.55 -8.03
N GLY A 520 18.73 -12.39 -9.04
CA GLY A 520 17.82 -13.50 -9.07
C GLY A 520 18.32 -14.68 -9.85
N ALA A 521 17.57 -15.77 -9.80
CA ALA A 521 17.76 -16.95 -10.63
C ALA A 521 16.39 -17.51 -10.99
N GLY A 522 16.30 -18.08 -12.17
CA GLY A 522 15.09 -18.73 -12.67
C GLY A 522 15.44 -20.00 -13.40
N VAL A 523 14.43 -20.83 -13.58
CA VAL A 523 14.54 -22.04 -14.38
C VAL A 523 13.21 -22.32 -15.07
N ASN A 524 13.26 -22.66 -16.32
CA ASN A 524 12.10 -23.11 -17.08
C ASN A 524 12.49 -24.15 -18.13
N SER A 525 11.48 -24.83 -18.69
CA SER A 525 11.68 -25.90 -19.66
C SER A 525 12.28 -25.45 -20.99
N ASP A 526 12.12 -24.17 -21.37
CA ASP A 526 12.49 -23.67 -22.71
C ASP A 526 13.83 -22.91 -22.74
N SER A 527 14.28 -22.39 -21.59
CA SER A 527 15.52 -21.58 -21.48
C SER A 527 16.55 -22.13 -20.49
N GLY A 528 16.21 -23.25 -19.82
CA GLY A 528 17.08 -23.87 -18.83
C GLY A 528 17.27 -23.02 -17.57
N LEU A 529 18.45 -23.04 -17.00
CA LEU A 529 18.83 -22.23 -15.83
C LEU A 529 19.33 -20.88 -16.28
N VAL A 530 18.78 -19.83 -15.69
CA VAL A 530 19.19 -18.43 -15.94
C VAL A 530 19.46 -17.71 -14.62
N GLY A 531 20.55 -16.95 -14.57
CA GLY A 531 20.79 -15.95 -13.54
C GLY A 531 20.23 -14.60 -13.98
N SER A 532 20.11 -13.64 -13.09
CA SER A 532 19.78 -12.28 -13.47
C SER A 532 20.40 -11.27 -12.51
N VAL A 533 20.87 -10.19 -13.07
CA VAL A 533 21.28 -8.98 -12.35
C VAL A 533 20.61 -7.80 -13.05
N VAL A 534 19.77 -7.08 -12.31
CA VAL A 534 19.02 -5.95 -12.86
C VAL A 534 19.29 -4.71 -12.00
N LEU A 535 19.79 -3.66 -12.62
CA LEU A 535 19.84 -2.31 -12.08
C LEU A 535 18.69 -1.51 -12.67
N ASP A 536 17.78 -1.01 -11.86
CA ASP A 536 16.60 -0.23 -12.27
C ASP A 536 16.58 1.08 -11.49
N GLU A 537 16.77 2.22 -12.16
CA GLU A 537 16.60 3.57 -11.62
C GLU A 537 15.39 4.22 -12.29
N ARG A 538 14.40 4.59 -11.49
CA ARG A 538 13.10 5.11 -12.00
C ARG A 538 12.96 6.61 -11.96
N ASN A 539 13.85 7.28 -11.25
CA ASN A 539 13.90 8.74 -11.20
C ASN A 539 15.11 9.29 -11.95
N PHE A 540 15.51 8.62 -13.04
CA PHE A 540 16.66 9.01 -13.81
C PHE A 540 16.46 10.39 -14.46
N ASP A 541 17.53 11.15 -14.57
CA ASP A 541 17.61 12.43 -15.29
C ASP A 541 18.88 12.45 -16.14
N ILE A 542 18.76 12.15 -17.43
CA ILE A 542 19.88 12.12 -18.35
C ILE A 542 20.58 13.49 -18.49
N MET A 543 19.84 14.58 -18.21
CA MET A 543 20.33 15.96 -18.32
C MET A 543 21.06 16.44 -17.05
N ARG A 544 21.16 15.60 -16.02
CA ARG A 544 21.86 15.92 -14.76
C ARG A 544 23.05 15.00 -14.51
N PRO A 545 24.11 15.06 -15.33
CA PRO A 545 25.31 14.27 -15.10
C PRO A 545 25.99 14.68 -13.77
N PRO A 546 26.79 13.81 -13.15
CA PRO A 546 27.52 14.13 -11.94
C PRO A 546 28.52 15.27 -12.18
N THR A 547 28.58 16.21 -11.26
CA THR A 547 29.56 17.29 -11.24
C THR A 547 30.75 16.98 -10.32
N SER A 548 30.56 15.99 -9.43
CA SER A 548 31.55 15.52 -8.47
C SER A 548 31.33 14.06 -8.09
N TRP A 549 32.33 13.42 -7.48
CA TRP A 549 32.18 12.10 -6.89
C TRP A 549 31.16 12.08 -5.75
N ASP A 550 31.03 13.21 -5.02
CA ASP A 550 30.03 13.34 -3.96
C ASP A 550 28.59 13.29 -4.51
N ASP A 551 28.33 13.80 -5.70
CA ASP A 551 27.02 13.68 -6.35
C ASP A 551 26.63 12.22 -6.62
N ILE A 552 27.63 11.39 -6.98
CA ILE A 552 27.40 9.95 -7.22
C ILE A 552 27.13 9.24 -5.89
N TRP A 553 27.99 9.43 -4.88
CA TRP A 553 27.85 8.75 -3.59
C TRP A 553 26.64 9.19 -2.79
N SER A 554 26.22 10.45 -2.92
CA SER A 554 25.01 10.98 -2.30
C SER A 554 23.72 10.65 -3.07
N GLY A 555 23.84 9.99 -4.24
CA GLY A 555 22.71 9.63 -5.09
C GLY A 555 21.98 10.82 -5.72
N ARG A 556 22.64 11.98 -5.87
CA ARG A 556 22.09 13.17 -6.54
C ARG A 556 22.32 13.17 -8.04
N ALA A 557 23.37 12.48 -8.52
CA ALA A 557 23.68 12.38 -9.94
C ALA A 557 22.60 11.63 -10.69
N TRP A 558 22.30 12.08 -11.91
CA TRP A 558 21.32 11.46 -12.82
C TRP A 558 19.93 11.24 -12.21
N ARG A 559 19.47 12.10 -11.29
CA ARG A 559 18.15 11.95 -10.65
C ARG A 559 17.30 13.20 -10.76
N GLY A 560 15.97 13.00 -10.90
CA GLY A 560 14.98 14.06 -10.76
C GLY A 560 13.94 14.19 -11.87
N ALA A 561 14.18 13.64 -13.07
CA ALA A 561 13.26 13.79 -14.21
C ALA A 561 12.20 12.68 -14.31
N GLY A 562 12.24 11.67 -13.44
CA GLY A 562 11.26 10.57 -13.47
C GLY A 562 11.39 9.68 -14.71
N GLN A 563 12.53 9.74 -15.41
CA GLN A 563 12.88 8.84 -16.49
C GLN A 563 13.28 7.48 -15.91
N GLN A 564 13.14 6.43 -16.68
CA GLN A 564 13.59 5.09 -16.28
C GLN A 564 14.90 4.75 -16.99
N PHE A 565 15.87 4.29 -16.23
CA PHE A 565 17.09 3.70 -16.75
C PHE A 565 17.26 2.30 -16.17
N ARG A 566 17.37 1.30 -17.06
CA ARG A 566 17.47 -0.10 -16.67
C ARG A 566 18.62 -0.77 -17.38
N LEU A 567 19.48 -1.42 -16.60
CA LEU A 567 20.49 -2.36 -17.09
C LEU A 567 20.09 -3.75 -16.64
N GLU A 568 20.12 -4.69 -17.54
CA GLU A 568 19.77 -6.08 -17.28
C GLU A 568 20.81 -7.02 -17.86
N ALA A 569 21.28 -7.94 -17.05
CA ALA A 569 22.13 -9.05 -17.47
C ALA A 569 21.50 -10.37 -17.03
N VAL A 570 21.16 -11.21 -17.99
CA VAL A 570 20.55 -12.52 -17.80
C VAL A 570 21.43 -13.58 -18.44
N PRO A 571 22.56 -13.97 -17.79
CA PRO A 571 23.36 -15.11 -18.22
C PRO A 571 22.62 -16.40 -17.96
N GLY A 572 22.62 -17.30 -18.92
CA GLY A 572 21.97 -18.60 -18.82
C GLY A 572 22.68 -19.71 -19.57
N THR A 573 22.17 -20.92 -19.46
CA THR A 573 22.76 -22.11 -20.11
C THR A 573 22.39 -22.22 -21.58
N VAL A 574 21.24 -21.71 -21.98
CA VAL A 574 20.69 -21.75 -23.33
C VAL A 574 20.52 -20.35 -23.90
N VAL A 575 20.18 -19.39 -23.04
CA VAL A 575 19.89 -18.02 -23.43
C VAL A 575 20.73 -17.05 -22.60
N ASN A 576 21.42 -16.14 -23.27
CA ASN A 576 22.08 -15.00 -22.63
C ASN A 576 21.45 -13.72 -23.17
N ARG A 577 21.05 -12.80 -22.26
CA ARG A 577 20.45 -11.53 -22.64
C ARG A 577 21.07 -10.40 -21.84
N TYR A 578 21.49 -9.35 -22.54
CA TYR A 578 21.97 -8.12 -21.93
C TYR A 578 21.18 -6.97 -22.54
N LEU A 579 20.65 -6.09 -21.71
CA LEU A 579 19.79 -4.98 -22.13
C LEU A 579 20.20 -3.72 -21.40
N ALA A 580 20.34 -2.63 -22.13
CA ALA A 580 20.37 -1.26 -21.58
C ALA A 580 19.17 -0.50 -22.14
N ASN A 581 18.31 0.00 -21.29
CA ASN A 581 17.08 0.70 -21.68
C ASN A 581 16.98 2.03 -20.93
N TRP A 582 16.74 3.10 -21.69
CA TRP A 582 16.36 4.40 -21.17
C TRP A 582 14.99 4.78 -21.74
N ARG A 583 14.10 5.28 -20.89
CA ARG A 583 12.75 5.67 -21.29
C ARG A 583 12.29 6.91 -20.54
N ASP A 584 11.73 7.86 -21.27
CA ASP A 584 10.96 8.98 -20.75
C ASP A 584 9.48 8.78 -21.08
N SER A 585 8.64 8.67 -20.05
CA SER A 585 7.20 8.44 -20.24
C SER A 585 6.42 9.69 -20.62
N TYR A 586 7.02 10.87 -20.45
CA TYR A 586 6.44 12.19 -20.72
C TYR A 586 7.41 13.06 -21.51
N ALA A 587 8.02 12.51 -22.56
CA ALA A 587 9.09 13.16 -23.30
C ALA A 587 8.64 14.45 -24.00
N PHE A 588 7.44 14.44 -24.58
CA PHE A 588 6.80 15.60 -25.21
C PHE A 588 5.30 15.37 -25.38
N THR A 589 4.57 16.45 -25.69
CA THR A 589 3.12 16.39 -25.95
C THR A 589 2.86 16.53 -27.45
N PHE A 590 2.00 15.67 -27.98
CA PHE A 590 1.54 15.70 -29.36
C PHE A 590 0.02 15.52 -29.39
N LEU A 591 -0.72 16.43 -30.04
CA LEU A 591 -2.18 16.47 -30.09
C LEU A 591 -2.82 16.41 -28.68
N ASP A 592 -2.32 17.21 -27.76
CA ASP A 592 -2.72 17.26 -26.34
C ASP A 592 -2.61 15.92 -25.58
N ARG A 593 -1.73 15.04 -26.06
CA ARG A 593 -1.45 13.74 -25.44
C ARG A 593 0.02 13.56 -25.15
N ASP A 594 0.33 12.92 -24.06
CA ASP A 594 1.69 12.65 -23.65
C ASP A 594 2.28 11.53 -24.52
N VAL A 595 3.47 11.79 -25.05
CA VAL A 595 4.23 10.81 -25.85
C VAL A 595 5.44 10.35 -25.04
N SER A 596 5.54 9.04 -24.89
CA SER A 596 6.74 8.41 -24.32
C SER A 596 7.78 8.18 -25.40
N PHE A 597 9.06 8.38 -25.04
CA PHE A 597 10.21 8.10 -25.90
C PHE A 597 11.17 7.17 -25.19
N GLY A 598 11.66 6.16 -25.88
CA GLY A 598 12.60 5.20 -25.33
C GLY A 598 13.71 4.83 -26.30
N VAL A 599 14.89 4.54 -25.76
CA VAL A 599 16.04 4.02 -26.49
C VAL A 599 16.57 2.82 -25.74
N SER A 600 16.79 1.72 -26.44
CA SER A 600 17.39 0.53 -25.88
C SER A 600 18.48 -0.04 -26.77
N GLY A 601 19.54 -0.55 -26.14
CA GLY A 601 20.55 -1.38 -26.79
C GLY A 601 20.51 -2.77 -26.17
N PHE A 602 20.65 -3.79 -26.99
CA PHE A 602 20.55 -5.17 -26.52
C PHE A 602 21.59 -6.06 -27.20
N PHE A 603 21.99 -7.08 -26.46
CA PHE A 603 22.69 -8.24 -26.94
C PHE A 603 21.95 -9.48 -26.49
N PHE A 604 21.68 -10.37 -27.42
CA PHE A 604 20.96 -11.61 -27.19
C PHE A 604 21.72 -12.74 -27.86
N ASN A 605 21.92 -13.84 -27.17
CA ASN A 605 22.48 -15.06 -27.70
C ASN A 605 21.63 -16.24 -27.25
N ARG A 606 21.24 -17.10 -28.17
CA ARG A 606 20.50 -18.31 -27.89
C ARG A 606 21.06 -19.48 -28.68
N ILE A 607 21.25 -20.58 -27.98
CA ILE A 607 21.61 -21.88 -28.57
C ILE A 607 20.31 -22.63 -28.84
N TYR A 608 19.95 -22.78 -30.11
CA TYR A 608 18.87 -23.66 -30.55
C TYR A 608 19.41 -25.08 -30.83
N ASP A 609 18.51 -26.05 -30.99
CA ASP A 609 18.93 -27.38 -31.37
C ASP A 609 19.51 -27.42 -32.80
N ASP A 610 19.02 -26.55 -33.70
CA ASP A 610 19.30 -26.55 -35.15
C ASP A 610 20.42 -25.56 -35.53
N TRP A 611 20.66 -24.48 -34.76
CA TRP A 611 21.70 -23.46 -34.96
C TRP A 611 21.91 -22.57 -33.73
N ASP A 612 22.96 -21.78 -33.75
CA ASP A 612 23.21 -20.73 -32.78
C ASP A 612 22.84 -19.37 -33.37
N GLU A 613 22.15 -18.54 -32.58
CA GLU A 613 21.70 -17.21 -32.99
C GLU A 613 22.22 -16.15 -32.02
N GLN A 614 22.92 -15.16 -32.55
CA GLN A 614 23.34 -14.00 -31.80
C GLN A 614 22.78 -12.73 -32.43
N ARG A 615 22.23 -11.83 -31.60
CA ARG A 615 21.68 -10.53 -32.04
C ARG A 615 22.34 -9.38 -31.26
N LEU A 616 22.84 -8.39 -31.96
CA LEU A 616 23.32 -7.16 -31.39
C LEU A 616 22.59 -6.00 -32.05
N GLY A 617 21.88 -5.20 -31.26
CA GLY A 617 21.07 -4.15 -31.85
C GLY A 617 20.63 -3.04 -30.92
N GLY A 618 19.91 -2.11 -31.52
CA GLY A 618 19.26 -1.02 -30.82
C GLY A 618 17.84 -0.79 -31.30
N ARG A 619 17.04 -0.21 -30.43
CA ARG A 619 15.64 0.10 -30.70
C ARG A 619 15.29 1.47 -30.16
N VAL A 620 14.60 2.25 -30.97
CA VAL A 620 13.98 3.53 -30.58
C VAL A 620 12.47 3.31 -30.56
N THR A 621 11.80 3.75 -29.50
CA THR A 621 10.35 3.56 -29.33
C THR A 621 9.65 4.88 -29.06
N LEU A 622 8.49 5.06 -29.66
CA LEU A 622 7.51 6.11 -29.38
C LEU A 622 6.21 5.44 -28.93
N GLY A 623 5.60 5.95 -27.88
CA GLY A 623 4.31 5.42 -27.39
C GLY A 623 3.39 6.56 -26.98
N MET A 624 2.13 6.46 -27.33
CA MET A 624 1.10 7.46 -27.01
C MET A 624 -0.15 6.77 -26.49
N GLN A 625 -0.66 7.22 -25.35
CA GLN A 625 -1.94 6.79 -24.84
C GLN A 625 -3.05 7.61 -25.49
N LEU A 626 -3.90 6.96 -26.28
CA LEU A 626 -5.01 7.65 -26.98
C LEU A 626 -6.17 7.97 -26.02
N ASP A 627 -6.48 7.03 -25.14
CA ASP A 627 -7.41 7.19 -24.03
C ASP A 627 -7.09 6.20 -22.89
N ARG A 628 -8.04 5.84 -22.04
CA ARG A 628 -7.81 4.90 -20.92
C ARG A 628 -7.49 3.48 -21.38
N GLU A 629 -8.01 3.08 -22.52
CA GLU A 629 -8.02 1.70 -23.01
C GLU A 629 -7.18 1.54 -24.27
N TRP A 630 -7.04 2.59 -25.10
CA TRP A 630 -6.32 2.55 -26.35
C TRP A 630 -4.91 3.14 -26.25
N SER A 631 -3.92 2.42 -26.78
CA SER A 631 -2.56 2.93 -26.95
C SER A 631 -2.03 2.69 -28.35
N LEU A 632 -1.14 3.57 -28.80
CA LEU A 632 -0.43 3.51 -30.08
C LEU A 632 1.06 3.45 -29.80
N GLY A 633 1.78 2.53 -30.44
CA GLY A 633 3.22 2.37 -30.34
C GLY A 633 3.88 2.37 -31.71
N THR A 634 5.07 2.95 -31.82
CA THR A 634 5.95 2.80 -33.00
C THR A 634 7.35 2.52 -32.51
N ALA A 635 8.01 1.55 -33.12
CA ALA A 635 9.38 1.15 -32.82
C ALA A 635 10.21 1.09 -34.10
N PHE A 636 11.40 1.66 -34.05
CA PHE A 636 12.41 1.50 -35.05
C PHE A 636 13.54 0.65 -34.47
N ARG A 637 13.85 -0.49 -35.10
CA ARG A 637 14.86 -1.47 -34.69
C ARG A 637 15.97 -1.56 -35.75
N LEU A 638 17.22 -1.57 -35.29
CA LEU A 638 18.41 -1.85 -36.06
C LEU A 638 19.18 -2.93 -35.36
N GLU A 639 19.49 -4.02 -36.04
CA GLU A 639 20.26 -5.12 -35.46
C GLU A 639 21.09 -5.86 -36.49
N ASP A 640 22.16 -6.46 -36.02
CA ASP A 640 22.96 -7.46 -36.71
C ASP A 640 22.64 -8.83 -36.09
N VAL A 641 22.24 -9.78 -36.93
CA VAL A 641 21.89 -11.14 -36.59
C VAL A 641 22.91 -12.09 -37.13
N GLU A 642 23.69 -12.71 -36.26
CA GLU A 642 24.68 -13.75 -36.64
C GLU A 642 24.07 -15.12 -36.42
N ILE A 643 24.02 -15.90 -37.50
CA ILE A 643 23.63 -17.32 -37.48
C ILE A 643 24.90 -18.17 -37.69
N SER A 644 25.13 -19.10 -36.76
CA SER A 644 26.32 -19.97 -36.77
C SER A 644 25.96 -21.38 -36.34
N ASN A 645 26.88 -22.34 -36.56
CA ASN A 645 26.77 -23.74 -36.22
C ASN A 645 25.48 -24.39 -36.73
N PRO A 646 25.12 -24.29 -38.03
CA PRO A 646 23.94 -24.91 -38.57
C PRO A 646 24.05 -26.44 -38.58
N ASP A 647 22.98 -27.15 -38.32
CA ASP A 647 22.88 -28.58 -38.43
C ASP A 647 23.03 -29.04 -39.89
N VAL A 648 23.56 -30.26 -40.10
CA VAL A 648 23.81 -30.88 -41.41
C VAL A 648 22.93 -32.13 -41.58
N PRO A 649 22.18 -32.28 -42.69
CA PRO A 649 22.13 -31.40 -43.87
C PRO A 649 21.43 -30.07 -43.64
N THR A 650 22.01 -28.97 -44.12
CA THR A 650 21.49 -27.62 -43.91
C THR A 650 20.43 -27.27 -44.97
N PRO A 651 19.22 -26.85 -44.60
CA PRO A 651 18.21 -26.39 -45.57
C PRO A 651 18.68 -25.11 -46.29
N PRO A 652 18.23 -24.86 -47.51
CA PRO A 652 18.60 -23.64 -48.26
C PRO A 652 18.25 -22.36 -47.52
N SER A 653 17.09 -22.32 -46.83
CA SER A 653 16.62 -21.17 -46.04
C SER A 653 17.53 -20.85 -44.84
N LEU A 654 18.18 -21.86 -44.24
CA LEU A 654 19.15 -21.68 -43.17
C LEU A 654 20.53 -21.38 -43.76
N GLU A 655 20.92 -22.03 -44.84
CA GLU A 655 22.21 -21.77 -45.51
C GLU A 655 22.37 -20.32 -45.98
N GLU A 656 21.27 -19.74 -46.49
CA GLU A 656 21.20 -18.33 -46.88
C GLU A 656 21.39 -17.35 -45.69
N ALA A 657 20.90 -17.77 -44.49
CA ALA A 657 20.96 -16.96 -43.29
C ALA A 657 22.27 -17.11 -42.50
N VAL A 658 23.14 -18.08 -42.83
CA VAL A 658 24.42 -18.30 -42.13
C VAL A 658 25.33 -17.11 -42.28
N GLY A 659 25.88 -16.64 -41.17
CA GLY A 659 26.75 -15.44 -41.09
C GLY A 659 26.00 -14.23 -40.54
N ASN A 660 26.47 -13.03 -40.88
CA ASN A 660 25.90 -11.79 -40.37
C ASN A 660 24.84 -11.25 -41.33
N ASN A 661 23.68 -10.88 -40.74
CA ASN A 661 22.51 -10.40 -41.45
C ASN A 661 22.09 -9.06 -40.84
N PHE A 662 22.11 -7.98 -41.58
CA PHE A 662 21.70 -6.67 -41.12
C PHE A 662 20.20 -6.49 -41.33
N LEU A 663 19.48 -6.19 -40.24
CA LEU A 663 18.05 -5.99 -40.25
C LEU A 663 17.68 -4.63 -39.69
N SER A 664 16.87 -3.88 -40.44
CA SER A 664 16.23 -2.66 -39.97
C SER A 664 14.72 -2.78 -40.10
N THR A 665 13.96 -2.46 -39.05
CA THR A 665 12.50 -2.58 -39.08
C THR A 665 11.81 -1.37 -38.49
N VAL A 666 10.62 -1.09 -39.01
CA VAL A 666 9.65 -0.16 -38.43
C VAL A 666 8.39 -0.94 -38.06
N ARG A 667 8.11 -1.03 -36.79
CA ARG A 667 6.89 -1.66 -36.27
C ARG A 667 5.95 -0.60 -35.72
N THR A 668 4.67 -0.66 -36.09
CA THR A 668 3.62 0.17 -35.52
C THR A 668 2.54 -0.76 -34.95
N SER A 669 2.11 -0.52 -33.70
CA SER A 669 1.07 -1.31 -33.05
C SER A 669 0.02 -0.42 -32.43
N ILE A 670 -1.22 -0.92 -32.43
CA ILE A 670 -2.36 -0.35 -31.71
C ILE A 670 -2.89 -1.41 -30.75
N SER A 671 -3.10 -1.04 -29.50
CA SER A 671 -3.64 -1.97 -28.50
C SER A 671 -4.84 -1.40 -27.78
N HIS A 672 -5.75 -2.29 -27.39
CA HIS A 672 -6.93 -2.01 -26.58
C HIS A 672 -6.91 -2.92 -25.35
N ASP A 673 -6.89 -2.32 -24.15
CA ASP A 673 -6.77 -3.03 -22.87
C ASP A 673 -7.87 -2.60 -21.90
N THR A 674 -8.80 -3.50 -21.61
CA THR A 674 -9.91 -3.31 -20.66
C THR A 674 -9.80 -4.24 -19.45
N ARG A 675 -8.66 -4.92 -19.27
CA ARG A 675 -8.45 -5.86 -18.17
C ARG A 675 -8.54 -5.16 -16.81
N ASP A 676 -9.17 -5.84 -15.85
CA ASP A 676 -9.28 -5.39 -14.46
C ASP A 676 -7.91 -5.31 -13.75
N ALA A 677 -6.94 -6.10 -14.22
CA ALA A 677 -5.56 -6.11 -13.74
C ALA A 677 -4.59 -6.52 -14.86
N ALA A 678 -3.41 -5.90 -14.92
CA ALA A 678 -2.38 -6.28 -15.89
C ALA A 678 -1.80 -7.69 -15.61
N PHE A 679 -1.79 -8.09 -14.33
CA PHE A 679 -1.30 -9.39 -13.87
C PHE A 679 -2.45 -10.20 -13.26
N LEU A 680 -2.62 -11.46 -13.71
CA LEU A 680 -3.72 -12.35 -13.33
C LEU A 680 -5.11 -11.71 -13.49
N PRO A 681 -5.45 -11.18 -14.67
CA PRO A 681 -6.75 -10.59 -14.93
C PRO A 681 -7.90 -11.58 -14.73
N SER A 682 -9.06 -11.07 -14.31
CA SER A 682 -10.25 -11.89 -14.12
C SER A 682 -11.40 -11.50 -15.06
N GLU A 683 -11.37 -10.29 -15.57
CA GLU A 683 -12.38 -9.75 -16.48
C GLU A 683 -11.72 -8.81 -17.50
N GLY A 684 -12.41 -8.57 -18.62
CA GLY A 684 -11.95 -7.67 -19.67
C GLY A 684 -11.15 -8.39 -20.75
N HIS A 685 -10.56 -7.61 -21.64
CA HIS A 685 -9.77 -8.12 -22.75
C HIS A 685 -8.56 -7.27 -23.04
N PHE A 686 -7.60 -7.87 -23.72
CA PHE A 686 -6.46 -7.21 -24.35
C PHE A 686 -6.40 -7.65 -25.80
N VAL A 687 -6.24 -6.71 -26.71
CA VAL A 687 -6.03 -6.97 -28.14
C VAL A 687 -4.96 -6.02 -28.66
N GLU A 688 -3.96 -6.56 -29.34
CA GLU A 688 -2.94 -5.79 -30.06
C GLU A 688 -2.88 -6.20 -31.50
N ALA A 689 -2.91 -5.23 -32.40
CA ALA A 689 -2.60 -5.41 -33.83
C ALA A 689 -1.32 -4.66 -34.15
N ALA A 690 -0.38 -5.35 -34.79
CA ALA A 690 0.92 -4.78 -35.14
C ALA A 690 1.24 -5.03 -36.62
N TYR A 691 1.83 -4.05 -37.25
CA TYR A 691 2.44 -4.14 -38.59
C TYR A 691 3.92 -3.76 -38.49
N GLU A 692 4.77 -4.60 -39.02
CA GLU A 692 6.21 -4.37 -39.09
C GLU A 692 6.65 -4.47 -40.55
N GLN A 693 7.44 -3.51 -41.01
CA GLN A 693 8.11 -3.51 -42.32
C GLN A 693 9.61 -3.61 -42.09
N ALA A 694 10.22 -4.63 -42.65
CA ALA A 694 11.65 -4.80 -42.67
C ALA A 694 12.29 -4.15 -43.91
N PHE A 695 13.50 -3.68 -43.74
CA PHE A 695 14.35 -3.07 -44.78
C PHE A 695 15.79 -3.50 -44.54
N GLY A 696 16.62 -3.47 -45.57
CA GLY A 696 18.07 -3.80 -45.54
C GLY A 696 18.37 -5.02 -46.37
N ASP A 697 19.04 -6.01 -45.80
CA ASP A 697 19.37 -7.25 -46.51
C ASP A 697 18.10 -8.05 -46.85
N TYR A 698 17.06 -7.88 -46.06
CA TYR A 698 15.73 -8.46 -46.27
C TYR A 698 14.66 -7.39 -46.34
N SER A 699 13.63 -7.60 -47.17
CA SER A 699 12.49 -6.68 -47.27
C SER A 699 11.17 -7.43 -47.25
N TYR A 700 10.51 -7.46 -46.08
CA TYR A 700 9.27 -8.18 -45.91
C TYR A 700 8.30 -7.41 -45.02
N PRO A 701 6.99 -7.53 -45.25
CA PRO A 701 5.94 -7.12 -44.30
C PRO A 701 5.69 -8.22 -43.29
N LYS A 702 5.43 -7.84 -42.02
CA LYS A 702 4.97 -8.76 -40.97
C LYS A 702 3.76 -8.18 -40.27
N PHE A 703 2.70 -8.96 -40.19
CA PHE A 703 1.48 -8.60 -39.50
C PHE A 703 1.24 -9.56 -38.33
N GLU A 704 0.91 -9.01 -37.18
CA GLU A 704 0.61 -9.79 -35.97
C GLU A 704 -0.66 -9.24 -35.34
N LEU A 705 -1.55 -10.15 -34.91
CA LEU A 705 -2.73 -9.86 -34.13
C LEU A 705 -2.74 -10.83 -32.96
N GLU A 706 -2.71 -10.30 -31.75
CA GLU A 706 -2.87 -11.10 -30.54
C GLU A 706 -4.02 -10.58 -29.70
N GLY A 707 -4.69 -11.48 -29.00
CA GLY A 707 -5.78 -11.12 -28.13
C GLY A 707 -6.00 -12.11 -27.01
N SER A 708 -6.49 -11.61 -25.91
CA SER A 708 -6.94 -12.40 -24.77
C SER A 708 -8.23 -11.81 -24.21
N GLN A 709 -9.19 -12.68 -23.89
CA GLN A 709 -10.45 -12.33 -23.25
C GLN A 709 -10.60 -13.12 -21.97
N TYR A 710 -11.00 -12.46 -20.90
CA TYR A 710 -11.17 -13.04 -19.57
C TYR A 710 -12.63 -12.93 -19.13
N PHE A 711 -13.18 -14.06 -18.65
CA PHE A 711 -14.54 -14.15 -18.16
C PHE A 711 -14.54 -14.71 -16.75
N GLN A 712 -15.01 -13.95 -15.79
CA GLN A 712 -15.29 -14.48 -14.47
C GLN A 712 -16.59 -15.26 -14.50
N VAL A 713 -16.51 -16.58 -14.48
CA VAL A 713 -17.67 -17.48 -14.55
C VAL A 713 -18.21 -17.91 -13.18
N GLY A 714 -17.46 -17.64 -12.13
CA GLY A 714 -17.86 -17.91 -10.76
C GLY A 714 -16.95 -17.29 -9.73
N SER A 715 -17.44 -17.16 -8.53
CA SER A 715 -16.69 -16.73 -7.35
C SER A 715 -17.38 -17.22 -6.09
N ARG A 716 -16.68 -17.20 -4.96
CA ARG A 716 -17.30 -17.40 -3.65
C ARG A 716 -18.22 -16.21 -3.34
N ALA A 717 -19.09 -16.35 -2.36
CA ALA A 717 -20.04 -15.31 -1.97
C ALA A 717 -19.36 -13.97 -1.62
N ASP A 718 -18.13 -14.01 -1.10
CA ASP A 718 -17.33 -12.82 -0.79
C ASP A 718 -16.53 -12.27 -1.99
N GLY A 719 -16.70 -12.81 -3.21
CA GLY A 719 -15.99 -12.44 -4.43
C GLY A 719 -14.53 -12.91 -4.50
N SER A 720 -14.06 -13.65 -3.50
CA SER A 720 -12.80 -14.39 -3.59
C SER A 720 -12.99 -15.69 -4.37
N GLY A 721 -11.88 -16.37 -4.65
CA GLY A 721 -11.96 -17.67 -5.33
C GLY A 721 -12.56 -17.58 -6.72
N ARG A 722 -12.16 -16.57 -7.49
CA ARG A 722 -12.67 -16.34 -8.84
C ARG A 722 -12.32 -17.52 -9.74
N GLN A 723 -13.31 -18.00 -10.46
CA GLN A 723 -13.19 -18.99 -11.51
C GLN A 723 -13.18 -18.26 -12.85
N ILE A 724 -12.15 -18.47 -13.63
CA ILE A 724 -11.88 -17.64 -14.81
C ILE A 724 -11.77 -18.54 -16.03
N VAL A 725 -12.51 -18.20 -17.08
CA VAL A 725 -12.30 -18.73 -18.43
C VAL A 725 -11.48 -17.70 -19.21
N THR A 726 -10.36 -18.14 -19.76
CA THR A 726 -9.49 -17.33 -20.60
C THR A 726 -9.52 -17.87 -22.01
N LEU A 727 -9.78 -16.99 -22.98
CA LEU A 727 -9.60 -17.26 -24.39
C LEU A 727 -8.40 -16.45 -24.88
N ARG A 728 -7.44 -17.10 -25.54
CA ARG A 728 -6.31 -16.42 -26.20
C ARG A 728 -6.29 -16.78 -27.66
N GLY A 729 -5.90 -15.83 -28.49
CA GLY A 729 -5.71 -16.05 -29.91
C GLY A 729 -4.48 -15.29 -30.41
N GLN A 730 -3.75 -15.90 -31.31
CA GLN A 730 -2.64 -15.27 -32.04
C GLN A 730 -2.80 -15.57 -33.53
N PHE A 731 -2.57 -14.56 -34.34
CA PHE A 731 -2.55 -14.63 -35.79
C PHE A 731 -1.30 -13.90 -36.26
N GLY A 732 -0.55 -14.51 -37.14
CA GLY A 732 0.65 -13.94 -37.74
C GLY A 732 0.73 -14.25 -39.22
N TYR A 733 1.18 -13.27 -39.98
CA TYR A 733 1.50 -13.42 -41.39
C TYR A 733 2.75 -12.63 -41.73
N THR A 734 3.65 -13.21 -42.51
CA THR A 734 4.87 -12.53 -42.98
C THR A 734 5.11 -12.84 -44.46
N GLY A 735 5.89 -12.02 -45.16
CA GLY A 735 6.16 -12.20 -46.60
C GLY A 735 7.16 -13.31 -46.90
N GLU A 736 7.24 -13.71 -48.17
CA GLU A 736 8.09 -14.81 -48.66
C GLU A 736 9.59 -14.53 -48.43
N ASP A 737 10.05 -13.26 -48.48
CA ASP A 737 11.45 -12.88 -48.28
C ASP A 737 11.85 -12.82 -46.77
N THR A 738 11.02 -13.38 -45.88
CA THR A 738 11.32 -13.37 -44.45
C THR A 738 12.40 -14.38 -44.11
N PRO A 739 13.54 -13.94 -43.52
CA PRO A 739 14.59 -14.85 -43.12
C PRO A 739 14.14 -15.81 -42.03
N ILE A 740 14.77 -17.01 -41.99
CA ILE A 740 14.40 -18.09 -41.06
C ILE A 740 14.32 -17.62 -39.61
N PHE A 741 15.19 -16.71 -39.16
CA PHE A 741 15.23 -16.21 -37.78
C PHE A 741 14.11 -15.20 -37.46
N GLU A 742 13.30 -14.75 -38.43
CA GLU A 742 12.14 -13.86 -38.26
C GLU A 742 10.80 -14.54 -38.61
N LYS A 743 10.80 -15.78 -39.11
CA LYS A 743 9.60 -16.58 -39.35
C LYS A 743 8.89 -16.92 -38.03
N PHE A 744 7.67 -17.38 -38.13
CA PHE A 744 6.86 -17.79 -36.97
C PHE A 744 7.19 -19.23 -36.54
N TYR A 745 7.23 -19.42 -35.21
CA TYR A 745 7.44 -20.72 -34.58
C TYR A 745 6.43 -20.87 -33.45
N ALA A 746 6.02 -22.12 -33.14
CA ALA A 746 5.19 -22.43 -32.00
C ALA A 746 5.67 -23.68 -31.26
N GLY A 747 5.29 -23.79 -29.99
CA GLY A 747 5.68 -24.87 -29.07
C GLY A 747 6.27 -24.29 -27.78
N GLY A 748 6.33 -25.11 -26.74
CA GLY A 748 6.76 -24.72 -25.42
C GLY A 748 5.64 -24.16 -24.55
N TYR A 749 5.98 -23.83 -23.31
CA TYR A 749 5.00 -23.44 -22.28
C TYR A 749 4.29 -22.11 -22.57
N GLN A 750 4.88 -21.25 -23.39
CA GLN A 750 4.33 -19.91 -23.68
C GLN A 750 3.31 -19.90 -24.82
N SER A 751 3.48 -20.76 -25.83
CA SER A 751 2.69 -20.69 -27.07
C SER A 751 1.82 -21.92 -27.30
N PHE A 752 2.36 -23.13 -27.16
CA PHE A 752 1.67 -24.39 -27.46
C PHE A 752 2.16 -25.50 -26.55
N ARG A 753 1.47 -25.71 -25.44
CA ARG A 753 1.84 -26.73 -24.43
C ARG A 753 1.58 -28.14 -24.97
N GLY A 754 2.40 -29.10 -24.56
CA GLY A 754 2.39 -30.46 -25.05
C GLY A 754 3.43 -30.72 -26.15
N PHE A 755 4.01 -29.67 -26.67
CA PHE A 755 5.12 -29.67 -27.63
C PHE A 755 6.34 -28.96 -27.07
N ARG A 756 7.52 -29.36 -27.55
CA ARG A 756 8.79 -28.72 -27.20
C ARG A 756 8.84 -27.30 -27.78
N PHE A 757 9.71 -26.47 -27.24
CA PHE A 757 9.96 -25.16 -27.79
C PHE A 757 10.29 -25.22 -29.28
N ARG A 758 9.57 -24.48 -30.14
CA ARG A 758 9.57 -24.55 -31.61
C ARG A 758 9.11 -25.88 -32.21
N GLY A 759 8.67 -26.83 -31.42
CA GLY A 759 8.30 -28.20 -31.82
C GLY A 759 7.03 -28.31 -32.68
N VAL A 760 6.30 -27.21 -32.92
CA VAL A 760 5.14 -27.10 -33.80
C VAL A 760 5.50 -26.15 -34.94
N SER A 761 6.29 -26.59 -35.89
CA SER A 761 6.73 -25.72 -36.98
C SER A 761 7.09 -26.54 -38.20
N PRO A 762 7.03 -25.99 -39.41
CA PRO A 762 7.55 -26.62 -40.61
C PRO A 762 9.02 -27.03 -40.47
N ARG A 763 9.39 -28.17 -41.09
CA ARG A 763 10.77 -28.68 -41.06
C ARG A 763 11.25 -29.05 -42.44
N GLU A 764 12.51 -28.82 -42.71
CA GLU A 764 13.27 -29.29 -43.86
C GLU A 764 14.52 -30.01 -43.37
N PHE A 765 14.77 -31.25 -43.84
CA PHE A 765 15.93 -32.06 -43.44
C PHE A 765 16.11 -32.21 -41.92
N ASP A 766 15.02 -32.34 -41.19
CA ASP A 766 14.95 -32.34 -39.70
C ASP A 766 15.27 -31.00 -39.02
N VAL A 767 15.62 -29.95 -39.75
CA VAL A 767 15.80 -28.62 -39.24
C VAL A 767 14.47 -27.87 -39.19
N THR A 768 14.21 -27.17 -38.11
CA THR A 768 12.99 -26.40 -37.92
C THR A 768 13.11 -25.03 -38.63
N VAL A 769 12.41 -24.89 -39.78
CA VAL A 769 12.54 -23.69 -40.64
C VAL A 769 11.53 -22.57 -40.35
N GLY A 770 10.50 -22.85 -39.52
CA GLY A 770 9.44 -21.89 -39.24
C GLY A 770 8.45 -21.69 -40.37
N GLY A 771 7.41 -20.91 -40.15
CA GLY A 771 6.39 -20.63 -41.15
C GLY A 771 6.12 -19.16 -41.38
N GLU A 772 5.50 -18.83 -42.50
CA GLU A 772 5.07 -17.48 -42.83
C GLU A 772 3.69 -17.17 -42.30
N PHE A 773 2.95 -18.19 -41.93
CA PHE A 773 1.61 -18.10 -41.36
C PHE A 773 1.51 -18.81 -40.02
N LEU A 774 0.93 -18.10 -39.04
CA LEU A 774 0.66 -18.61 -37.69
C LEU A 774 -0.77 -18.36 -37.30
N THR A 775 -1.43 -19.35 -36.75
CA THR A 775 -2.68 -19.14 -36.02
C THR A 775 -2.70 -20.06 -34.82
N LEU A 776 -2.83 -19.51 -33.63
CA LEU A 776 -2.91 -20.26 -32.38
C LEU A 776 -4.13 -19.81 -31.58
N GLY A 777 -4.70 -20.76 -30.85
CA GLY A 777 -5.79 -20.52 -29.93
C GLY A 777 -5.57 -21.28 -28.62
N THR A 778 -5.97 -20.69 -27.53
CA THR A 778 -5.99 -21.33 -26.20
C THR A 778 -7.32 -21.09 -25.52
N VAL A 779 -7.90 -22.13 -24.98
CA VAL A 779 -9.02 -22.07 -24.04
C VAL A 779 -8.51 -22.60 -22.70
N GLU A 780 -8.58 -21.78 -21.65
CA GLU A 780 -8.11 -22.16 -20.32
C GLU A 780 -9.18 -21.86 -19.27
N TYR A 781 -9.45 -22.82 -18.39
CA TYR A 781 -10.31 -22.65 -17.23
C TYR A 781 -9.49 -22.80 -15.95
N MET A 782 -9.51 -21.74 -15.13
CA MET A 782 -8.77 -21.67 -13.88
C MET A 782 -9.73 -21.68 -12.68
N VAL A 783 -9.43 -22.54 -11.70
CA VAL A 783 -10.21 -22.68 -10.47
C VAL A 783 -9.30 -22.69 -9.24
N PRO A 784 -9.57 -21.88 -8.21
CA PRO A 784 -8.78 -21.90 -6.99
C PRO A 784 -9.07 -23.15 -6.15
N LEU A 785 -8.02 -23.87 -5.77
CA LEU A 785 -8.09 -25.07 -4.94
C LEU A 785 -8.05 -24.75 -3.43
N MET A 786 -7.39 -23.67 -3.06
CA MET A 786 -7.26 -23.25 -1.67
C MET A 786 -8.10 -22.01 -1.37
N ALA A 787 -8.52 -21.89 -0.11
CA ALA A 787 -9.34 -20.77 0.35
C ALA A 787 -8.63 -19.39 0.27
N ASN A 788 -7.31 -19.37 0.32
CA ASN A 788 -6.47 -18.18 0.18
C ASN A 788 -5.99 -17.92 -1.25
N ASP A 789 -6.51 -18.66 -2.23
CA ASP A 789 -6.22 -18.59 -3.66
C ASP A 789 -4.72 -18.77 -4.02
N SER A 790 -3.91 -19.30 -3.08
CA SER A 790 -2.48 -19.51 -3.30
C SER A 790 -2.15 -20.67 -4.21
N VAL A 791 -3.08 -21.61 -4.41
CA VAL A 791 -2.98 -22.74 -5.33
C VAL A 791 -4.23 -22.77 -6.19
N GLN A 792 -4.01 -22.72 -7.49
CA GLN A 792 -5.08 -22.77 -8.50
C GLN A 792 -4.82 -23.96 -9.43
N ALA A 793 -5.87 -24.65 -9.82
CA ALA A 793 -5.82 -25.62 -10.91
C ALA A 793 -6.23 -24.95 -12.21
N VAL A 794 -5.61 -25.37 -13.29
CA VAL A 794 -5.99 -24.98 -14.65
C VAL A 794 -6.26 -26.22 -15.48
N VAL A 795 -7.25 -26.14 -16.36
CA VAL A 795 -7.50 -27.11 -17.44
C VAL A 795 -7.51 -26.32 -18.74
N PHE A 796 -6.82 -26.81 -19.75
CA PHE A 796 -6.65 -26.04 -20.98
C PHE A 796 -6.65 -26.90 -22.22
N SER A 797 -6.89 -26.27 -23.34
CA SER A 797 -6.65 -26.80 -24.68
C SER A 797 -5.96 -25.75 -25.52
N ASP A 798 -4.83 -26.12 -26.12
CA ASP A 798 -4.11 -25.28 -27.08
C ASP A 798 -4.31 -25.92 -28.46
N PHE A 799 -4.53 -25.10 -29.48
CA PHE A 799 -4.77 -25.54 -30.83
C PHE A 799 -4.31 -24.50 -31.85
N GLY A 800 -4.00 -24.97 -33.05
CA GLY A 800 -3.57 -24.12 -34.15
C GLY A 800 -2.55 -24.73 -35.07
N THR A 801 -1.87 -23.88 -35.83
CA THR A 801 -0.85 -24.31 -36.79
C THR A 801 0.17 -23.21 -37.06
N VAL A 802 1.35 -23.65 -37.51
CA VAL A 802 2.36 -22.85 -38.19
C VAL A 802 2.60 -23.45 -39.53
N GLU A 803 2.47 -22.68 -40.59
CA GLU A 803 2.53 -23.17 -41.99
C GLU A 803 3.46 -22.29 -42.82
N GLU A 804 4.03 -22.85 -43.90
CA GLU A 804 4.83 -22.08 -44.87
C GLU A 804 3.97 -21.06 -45.64
N ASN A 805 2.71 -21.38 -45.84
CA ASN A 805 1.75 -20.57 -46.58
C ASN A 805 0.44 -20.46 -45.79
N VAL A 806 -0.47 -19.58 -46.17
CA VAL A 806 -1.80 -19.42 -45.55
C VAL A 806 -2.66 -20.64 -45.77
N THR A 807 -2.44 -21.67 -44.99
CA THR A 807 -3.18 -22.95 -45.04
C THR A 807 -3.45 -23.47 -43.61
N PHE A 808 -4.29 -24.50 -43.50
CA PHE A 808 -4.60 -25.20 -42.26
C PHE A 808 -4.39 -26.72 -42.42
N ARG A 809 -3.35 -27.13 -43.17
CA ARG A 809 -3.12 -28.54 -43.48
C ARG A 809 -2.57 -29.32 -42.29
N HIS A 810 -1.74 -28.68 -41.48
CA HIS A 810 -1.06 -29.33 -40.35
C HIS A 810 -1.59 -28.79 -39.03
N PHE A 811 -2.90 -28.91 -38.85
CA PHE A 811 -3.52 -28.46 -37.60
C PHE A 811 -3.14 -29.37 -36.44
N ARG A 812 -2.78 -28.74 -35.30
CA ARG A 812 -2.41 -29.44 -34.06
C ARG A 812 -3.36 -29.06 -32.96
N ALA A 813 -3.48 -29.92 -31.95
CA ALA A 813 -4.22 -29.65 -30.73
C ALA A 813 -3.62 -30.42 -29.55
N SER A 814 -3.62 -29.82 -28.40
CA SER A 814 -3.27 -30.46 -27.14
C SER A 814 -4.34 -30.19 -26.09
N VAL A 815 -4.44 -31.09 -25.13
CA VAL A 815 -5.26 -30.90 -23.94
C VAL A 815 -4.40 -31.10 -22.70
N GLY A 816 -4.65 -30.36 -21.64
CA GLY A 816 -3.80 -30.43 -20.47
C GLY A 816 -4.46 -29.92 -19.20
N ALA A 817 -3.76 -30.17 -18.11
CA ALA A 817 -4.09 -29.65 -16.80
C ALA A 817 -2.80 -29.18 -16.10
N GLY A 818 -2.94 -28.18 -15.21
CA GLY A 818 -1.79 -27.65 -14.53
C GLY A 818 -2.12 -27.06 -13.17
N LEU A 819 -1.06 -26.61 -12.50
CA LEU A 819 -1.13 -25.94 -11.21
C LEU A 819 -0.44 -24.58 -11.30
N ARG A 820 -1.03 -23.58 -10.65
CA ARG A 820 -0.46 -22.25 -10.43
C ARG A 820 -0.31 -22.08 -8.92
N ILE A 821 0.93 -21.96 -8.45
CA ILE A 821 1.26 -21.90 -7.03
C ILE A 821 1.94 -20.57 -6.74
N THR A 822 1.23 -19.67 -6.04
CA THR A 822 1.77 -18.38 -5.62
C THR A 822 2.36 -18.51 -4.22
N VAL A 823 3.65 -18.23 -4.09
CA VAL A 823 4.36 -18.20 -2.81
C VAL A 823 4.64 -16.74 -2.45
N PRO A 824 3.92 -16.14 -1.48
CA PRO A 824 4.06 -14.71 -1.18
C PRO A 824 5.48 -14.26 -0.84
N ALA A 825 6.31 -15.15 -0.31
CA ALA A 825 7.71 -14.86 0.02
C ALA A 825 8.63 -14.75 -1.21
N LEU A 826 8.21 -15.28 -2.37
CA LEU A 826 8.96 -15.30 -3.62
C LEU A 826 8.46 -14.25 -4.63
N GLY A 827 7.46 -13.45 -4.23
CA GLY A 827 6.85 -12.43 -5.09
C GLY A 827 5.49 -12.86 -5.68
N PRO A 828 4.92 -12.05 -6.58
CA PRO A 828 3.58 -12.27 -7.13
C PRO A 828 3.56 -13.34 -8.24
N VAL A 829 4.71 -13.72 -8.80
CA VAL A 829 4.79 -14.65 -9.93
C VAL A 829 4.55 -16.08 -9.45
N PRO A 830 3.56 -16.80 -10.01
CA PRO A 830 3.31 -18.19 -9.63
C PRO A 830 4.35 -19.13 -10.22
N LEU A 831 4.62 -20.22 -9.50
CA LEU A 831 5.19 -21.43 -10.10
C LEU A 831 4.08 -22.08 -10.95
N ALA A 832 4.32 -22.24 -12.25
CA ALA A 832 3.44 -22.93 -13.15
C ALA A 832 3.97 -24.36 -13.45
N LEU A 833 3.09 -25.33 -13.35
CA LEU A 833 3.36 -26.74 -13.64
C LEU A 833 2.26 -27.23 -14.56
N ASP A 834 2.58 -27.56 -15.81
CA ASP A 834 1.62 -27.96 -16.83
C ASP A 834 1.93 -29.35 -17.37
N TRP A 835 0.90 -30.21 -17.44
CA TRP A 835 0.91 -31.49 -18.12
C TRP A 835 -0.04 -31.38 -19.30
N ALA A 836 0.48 -31.59 -20.50
CA ALA A 836 -0.30 -31.51 -21.73
C ALA A 836 0.00 -32.71 -22.63
N VAL A 837 -1.03 -33.19 -23.27
CA VAL A 837 -0.95 -34.32 -24.20
C VAL A 837 -1.43 -33.86 -25.57
N PRO A 838 -0.62 -33.97 -26.63
CA PRO A 838 -1.06 -33.76 -27.99
C PRO A 838 -2.18 -34.75 -28.34
N VAL A 839 -3.29 -34.21 -28.85
CA VAL A 839 -4.46 -35.03 -29.34
C VAL A 839 -4.56 -34.98 -30.86
N ALA A 840 -3.93 -33.99 -31.48
CA ALA A 840 -3.71 -33.92 -32.92
C ALA A 840 -2.28 -33.35 -33.12
N ASP A 841 -1.45 -34.10 -33.79
CA ASP A 841 -0.05 -33.75 -34.07
C ASP A 841 0.43 -34.35 -35.38
N GLN A 842 1.63 -33.93 -35.82
CA GLN A 842 2.28 -34.48 -37.00
C GLN A 842 3.40 -35.46 -36.60
N PRO A 843 3.76 -36.42 -37.44
CA PRO A 843 4.78 -37.42 -37.11
C PRO A 843 6.15 -36.84 -36.77
N TYR A 844 6.44 -35.61 -37.22
CA TYR A 844 7.71 -34.90 -37.03
C TYR A 844 7.67 -33.86 -35.91
N ASP A 845 6.52 -33.73 -35.21
CA ASP A 845 6.41 -32.78 -34.11
C ASP A 845 7.13 -33.28 -32.85
N ASP A 846 7.84 -32.40 -32.17
CA ASP A 846 8.54 -32.72 -30.93
C ASP A 846 7.61 -32.57 -29.73
N ARG A 847 7.30 -33.68 -29.08
CA ARG A 847 6.39 -33.71 -27.93
C ARG A 847 7.13 -33.44 -26.63
N GLN A 848 6.52 -32.64 -25.77
CA GLN A 848 6.96 -32.40 -24.40
C GLN A 848 5.75 -32.39 -23.48
N LEU A 849 5.49 -33.49 -22.79
CA LEU A 849 4.28 -33.67 -21.99
C LEU A 849 4.25 -32.90 -20.69
N PHE A 850 5.39 -32.47 -20.18
CA PHE A 850 5.52 -31.70 -18.98
C PHE A 850 6.31 -30.43 -19.22
N ALA A 851 5.75 -29.31 -18.87
CA ALA A 851 6.40 -28.01 -18.89
C ALA A 851 6.27 -27.33 -17.53
N PHE A 852 7.28 -26.58 -17.15
CA PHE A 852 7.26 -25.82 -15.93
C PHE A 852 7.90 -24.45 -16.11
N TYR A 853 7.43 -23.53 -15.29
CA TYR A 853 7.97 -22.19 -15.22
C TYR A 853 8.07 -21.74 -13.76
N PHE A 854 9.25 -21.33 -13.37
CA PHE A 854 9.54 -20.75 -12.07
C PHE A 854 10.56 -19.63 -12.21
N GLY A 855 10.22 -18.42 -11.78
CA GLY A 855 11.14 -17.30 -11.78
C GLY A 855 10.42 -15.95 -11.89
N VAL A 856 11.16 -14.90 -11.60
CA VAL A 856 10.68 -13.50 -11.60
C VAL A 856 10.83 -12.87 -13.00
N PHE A 857 11.35 -13.62 -14.00
CA PHE A 857 11.80 -13.08 -15.27
C PHE A 857 11.08 -13.77 -16.42
N ASN A 858 10.22 -13.01 -17.08
CA ASN A 858 9.69 -13.27 -18.42
C ASN A 858 10.39 -12.36 -19.41
#